data_aa610447afc27ae9082e624bc235f50b
#
_entry.id   aa610447afc27ae9082e624bc235f50b
#
_cell.length_a   1.000
_cell.length_b   1.000
_cell.length_c   1.000
_cell.angle_alpha   90.00
_cell.angle_beta   90.00
_cell.angle_gamma   90.00
#
_symmetry.space_group_name_H-M   'P 1'
#
loop_
_entity.id
_entity.type
_entity.pdbx_description
1 polymer ?
#
loop_
_entity_poly.entity_id
_entity_poly.type
_entity_poly.pdbx_seq_one_letter_code
_entity_poly.pdbx_strand_id
1 'polypeptide(L)'
;MMGLSSFFLFASLSSAPTVGPDSTVFLETTVVTANRTEQRLENTTVSVDVLPLRVLEEKANARVEQVIQMAPGVTLQDGQANIRSGSGWSLGAGSRVLILVDELPALSPDAGGVLWNAMPMEAVQQVEVLKGASSSLYGSSALNGVIHLRTWEPSTEQRVRVSTMMEVYDRPKIRSLGWWDAPRARSAVRFAFSDSYGAKNQHGLVLHGQLFGDQGYQYLVGDQSARLHAKYRFKPNSKLEMGLQGQVWRSDRSSALIWEDFRLGYTPLDSSATHTQSDLAALTGHLKYRQGRQLHTLRVRGMGYANASGLDSNDYSNAGQSLHAEYLWQYFMEQGWNLSAGALFIGSAMNSPLFSGAHTSQNQALFAQVDKSADRWDLSVGLRWESFAVDGTADAQPVLRLGGHYQVREGTHLRASWAQGYRFPSIAERFSASAAGALQVFPSPGIQSESGWTAELGIRQGVKKEGTRAGLQGYLDAAFFWTEFNQMLEFTFGKWGNLPGTTLSNYGFTSLNVGPTRITGLELTGGARSYIGPVKVEGMLGYTYALPIALDPAGVYATDADGQALSYESTSLDPSQNLLKYRYVHNAKADIQASWKGWTLGSSLRYNSFMANIDAIFTDPLIAIFVPGVADSRYQLNQGDLFLDFRLNKRLTERFVLQAGVINSLNRLASPRPALLAEPRTVSLQLSYALN
;
A
#
# COMPACT_ATOMS: atom_id res chain seq x y z
N MET A 1 -58.25 -17.22 -8.87
CA MET A 1 -58.91 -16.15 -9.59
C MET A 1 -58.56 -14.84 -8.91
N MET A 2 -57.76 -14.02 -9.56
CA MET A 2 -57.50 -12.59 -9.44
C MET A 2 -56.10 -12.36 -9.95
N GLY A 3 -55.92 -11.69 -10.77
CA GLY A 3 -55.70 -10.98 -11.99
C GLY A 3 -54.45 -10.14 -11.78
N LEU A 4 -53.32 -10.52 -12.47
CA LEU A 4 -52.13 -9.70 -12.63
C LEU A 4 -52.38 -8.68 -13.73
N SER A 5 -52.51 -7.41 -13.36
CA SER A 5 -52.59 -6.28 -14.30
C SER A 5 -51.21 -5.84 -14.68
N SER A 6 -50.90 -5.92 -15.95
CA SER A 6 -49.68 -5.44 -16.61
C SER A 6 -49.64 -3.91 -16.61
N PHE A 7 -48.58 -3.31 -16.01
CA PHE A 7 -48.24 -1.92 -16.25
C PHE A 7 -47.10 -1.86 -17.27
N PHE A 8 -47.43 -1.58 -18.51
CA PHE A 8 -46.48 -1.08 -19.50
C PHE A 8 -46.37 0.43 -19.34
N LEU A 9 -45.19 0.89 -18.85
CA LEU A 9 -44.87 2.31 -18.90
C LEU A 9 -43.97 2.52 -20.12
N PHE A 10 -44.45 3.28 -21.09
CA PHE A 10 -43.68 3.80 -22.21
C PHE A 10 -42.67 4.83 -21.65
N ALA A 11 -41.39 4.48 -21.62
CA ALA A 11 -40.33 5.45 -21.40
C ALA A 11 -39.94 6.03 -22.77
N SER A 12 -40.13 7.33 -22.90
CA SER A 12 -39.66 8.14 -24.02
C SER A 12 -38.15 8.04 -24.14
N LEU A 13 -37.68 7.66 -25.31
CA LEU A 13 -36.26 7.73 -25.71
C LEU A 13 -35.82 9.20 -25.73
N SER A 14 -35.27 9.68 -24.62
CA SER A 14 -34.45 10.86 -24.65
C SER A 14 -33.03 10.41 -25.06
N SER A 15 -32.51 11.02 -26.09
CA SER A 15 -31.14 10.84 -26.59
C SER A 15 -30.11 10.87 -25.42
N ALA A 16 -29.46 9.73 -25.20
CA ALA A 16 -28.35 9.66 -24.26
C ALA A 16 -27.30 10.72 -24.62
N PRO A 17 -26.76 11.44 -23.64
CA PRO A 17 -25.62 12.28 -23.91
C PRO A 17 -24.48 11.39 -24.43
N THR A 18 -24.00 11.71 -25.60
CA THR A 18 -22.78 11.15 -26.15
C THR A 18 -21.68 11.39 -25.11
N VAL A 19 -21.21 10.31 -24.49
CA VAL A 19 -19.99 10.35 -23.68
C VAL A 19 -18.92 10.95 -24.57
N GLY A 20 -18.51 12.19 -24.24
CA GLY A 20 -17.45 12.89 -24.95
C GLY A 20 -16.19 12.02 -25.01
N PRO A 21 -15.32 12.20 -25.97
CA PRO A 21 -14.13 11.41 -26.09
C PRO A 21 -13.36 11.48 -24.78
N ASP A 22 -13.09 10.30 -24.22
CA ASP A 22 -12.38 10.04 -22.99
C ASP A 22 -11.02 10.80 -23.02
N SER A 23 -11.03 12.03 -22.52
CA SER A 23 -9.92 13.00 -22.66
C SER A 23 -8.99 12.98 -21.46
N THR A 24 -8.85 11.84 -20.79
CA THR A 24 -7.81 11.69 -19.80
C THR A 24 -6.46 11.50 -20.49
N VAL A 25 -5.88 12.60 -20.88
CA VAL A 25 -4.47 12.68 -21.24
C VAL A 25 -3.68 12.30 -19.98
N PHE A 26 -2.75 11.35 -20.05
CA PHE A 26 -1.94 10.88 -18.93
C PHE A 26 -1.25 12.03 -18.15
N LEU A 27 -1.01 13.16 -18.78
CA LEU A 27 -0.37 14.35 -18.19
C LEU A 27 -1.33 15.31 -17.51
N GLU A 28 -2.62 15.29 -17.89
CA GLU A 28 -3.64 16.17 -17.28
C GLU A 28 -4.24 15.58 -15.99
N THR A 29 -3.73 14.43 -15.56
CA THR A 29 -4.18 13.81 -14.30
C THR A 29 -3.89 14.73 -13.12
N THR A 30 -4.91 15.02 -12.33
CA THR A 30 -4.78 15.82 -11.12
C THR A 30 -4.41 14.92 -9.94
N VAL A 31 -3.45 15.36 -9.14
CA VAL A 31 -3.00 14.73 -7.91
C VAL A 31 -3.10 15.66 -6.73
N VAL A 32 -3.29 15.15 -5.55
CA VAL A 32 -3.38 15.90 -4.29
C VAL A 32 -2.21 15.60 -3.37
N THR A 33 -1.70 14.36 -3.40
CA THR A 33 -0.73 13.86 -2.43
C THR A 33 0.59 14.63 -2.43
N ALA A 34 0.99 15.22 -3.55
CA ALA A 34 2.28 15.90 -3.63
C ALA A 34 2.40 17.12 -2.72
N ASN A 35 1.35 17.96 -2.63
CA ASN A 35 1.38 19.24 -1.88
C ASN A 35 0.12 19.49 -1.04
N ARG A 36 -0.74 18.48 -0.81
CA ARG A 36 -2.08 18.61 -0.17
C ARG A 36 -3.01 19.61 -0.87
N THR A 37 -2.70 19.96 -2.11
CA THR A 37 -3.50 20.78 -3.02
C THR A 37 -3.64 20.07 -4.35
N GLU A 38 -4.76 20.30 -5.02
CA GLU A 38 -4.93 19.76 -6.38
C GLU A 38 -3.97 20.43 -7.35
N GLN A 39 -3.19 19.64 -8.04
CA GLN A 39 -2.25 20.09 -9.07
C GLN A 39 -2.15 19.08 -10.20
N ARG A 40 -1.70 19.52 -11.37
CA ARG A 40 -1.44 18.61 -12.48
C ARG A 40 -0.22 17.73 -12.17
N LEU A 41 -0.28 16.45 -12.53
CA LEU A 41 0.80 15.51 -12.35
C LEU A 41 2.12 15.97 -12.99
N GLU A 42 2.06 16.68 -14.12
CA GLU A 42 3.23 17.21 -14.82
C GLU A 42 3.99 18.29 -14.04
N ASN A 43 3.28 19.03 -13.15
CA ASN A 43 3.84 20.14 -12.38
C ASN A 43 4.33 19.72 -10.99
N THR A 44 4.30 18.43 -10.68
CA THR A 44 4.76 17.94 -9.37
C THR A 44 6.27 18.12 -9.22
N THR A 45 6.68 18.60 -8.04
CA THR A 45 8.09 18.80 -7.69
C THR A 45 8.79 17.49 -7.23
N VAL A 46 8.05 16.40 -7.16
CA VAL A 46 8.50 15.07 -6.69
C VAL A 46 7.92 13.98 -7.58
N SER A 47 8.47 12.77 -7.51
CA SER A 47 7.91 11.62 -8.21
C SER A 47 6.56 11.21 -7.61
N VAL A 48 5.53 11.27 -8.44
CA VAL A 48 4.20 10.72 -8.15
C VAL A 48 3.76 9.83 -9.29
N ASP A 49 3.34 8.62 -8.98
CA ASP A 49 2.64 7.75 -9.91
C ASP A 49 1.15 7.72 -9.58
N VAL A 50 0.35 7.70 -10.62
CA VAL A 50 -1.10 7.49 -10.53
C VAL A 50 -1.43 6.18 -11.21
N LEU A 51 -2.00 5.25 -10.48
CA LEU A 51 -2.52 4.03 -11.08
C LEU A 51 -3.82 4.36 -11.82
N PRO A 52 -3.89 4.07 -13.12
CA PRO A 52 -5.09 4.31 -13.90
C PRO A 52 -6.29 3.54 -13.36
N LEU A 53 -7.48 4.16 -13.38
CA LEU A 53 -8.73 3.53 -12.93
C LEU A 53 -8.99 2.17 -13.61
N ARG A 54 -8.60 2.02 -14.89
CA ARG A 54 -8.70 0.76 -15.64
C ARG A 54 -7.95 -0.40 -14.97
N VAL A 55 -6.81 -0.14 -14.30
CA VAL A 55 -6.06 -1.18 -13.59
C VAL A 55 -6.82 -1.66 -12.36
N LEU A 56 -7.62 -0.78 -11.76
CA LEU A 56 -8.49 -1.09 -10.63
C LEU A 56 -9.74 -1.87 -11.06
N GLU A 57 -10.36 -1.49 -12.18
CA GLU A 57 -11.67 -1.98 -12.61
C GLU A 57 -11.60 -3.19 -13.53
N GLU A 58 -10.61 -3.26 -14.41
CA GLU A 58 -10.54 -4.28 -15.46
C GLU A 58 -9.78 -5.54 -15.05
N LYS A 59 -9.07 -5.50 -13.93
CA LYS A 59 -8.50 -6.70 -13.31
C LYS A 59 -9.50 -7.23 -12.31
N ALA A 60 -9.94 -8.46 -12.46
CA ALA A 60 -10.76 -9.14 -11.48
C ALA A 60 -9.94 -9.45 -10.21
N ASN A 61 -9.44 -8.41 -9.53
CA ASN A 61 -8.63 -8.53 -8.34
C ASN A 61 -9.49 -8.67 -7.09
N ALA A 62 -9.11 -9.60 -6.22
CA ALA A 62 -9.80 -9.80 -4.95
C ALA A 62 -9.44 -8.72 -3.92
N ARG A 63 -8.19 -8.25 -3.94
CA ARG A 63 -7.58 -7.42 -2.89
C ARG A 63 -6.90 -6.18 -3.46
N VAL A 64 -6.91 -5.10 -2.69
CA VAL A 64 -6.27 -3.82 -3.06
C VAL A 64 -4.75 -3.95 -3.18
N GLU A 65 -4.12 -4.84 -2.42
CA GLU A 65 -2.69 -5.13 -2.49
C GLU A 65 -2.24 -5.57 -3.88
N GLN A 66 -3.06 -6.38 -4.56
CA GLN A 66 -2.77 -6.84 -5.93
C GLN A 66 -2.71 -5.68 -6.93
N VAL A 67 -3.51 -4.65 -6.68
CA VAL A 67 -3.53 -3.43 -7.52
C VAL A 67 -2.32 -2.55 -7.22
N ILE A 68 -2.03 -2.31 -5.94
CA ILE A 68 -0.91 -1.45 -5.53
C ILE A 68 0.43 -2.02 -5.98
N GLN A 69 0.58 -3.34 -5.99
CA GLN A 69 1.77 -4.01 -6.54
C GLN A 69 2.02 -3.73 -8.03
N MET A 70 1.08 -3.13 -8.75
CA MET A 70 1.28 -2.70 -10.13
C MET A 70 1.97 -1.33 -10.24
N ALA A 71 2.04 -0.55 -9.16
CA ALA A 71 2.76 0.70 -9.18
C ALA A 71 4.28 0.46 -9.34
N PRO A 72 4.97 1.17 -10.24
CA PRO A 72 6.41 1.06 -10.42
C PRO A 72 7.17 1.26 -9.11
N GLY A 73 8.20 0.46 -8.85
CA GLY A 73 9.02 0.55 -7.64
C GLY A 73 8.32 0.15 -6.33
N VAL A 74 7.06 -0.30 -6.37
CA VAL A 74 6.32 -0.75 -5.18
C VAL A 74 6.32 -2.27 -5.10
N THR A 75 6.67 -2.83 -3.96
CA THR A 75 6.55 -4.26 -3.63
C THR A 75 5.82 -4.42 -2.31
N LEU A 76 5.24 -5.58 -2.07
CA LEU A 76 4.63 -5.95 -0.79
C LEU A 76 5.32 -7.19 -0.24
N GLN A 77 5.66 -7.16 1.05
CA GLN A 77 6.20 -8.29 1.80
C GLN A 77 5.40 -8.45 3.09
N ASP A 78 4.73 -9.58 3.25
CA ASP A 78 3.83 -9.85 4.39
C ASP A 78 2.88 -8.68 4.71
N GLY A 79 2.29 -8.08 3.67
CA GLY A 79 1.38 -6.95 3.83
C GLY A 79 2.05 -5.60 4.06
N GLN A 80 3.36 -5.50 4.14
CA GLN A 80 4.04 -4.22 4.19
C GLN A 80 4.38 -3.68 2.81
N ALA A 81 4.00 -2.43 2.56
CA ALA A 81 4.37 -1.73 1.35
C ALA A 81 5.84 -1.27 1.43
N ASN A 82 6.55 -1.49 0.34
CA ASN A 82 7.93 -1.09 0.18
C ASN A 82 8.06 -0.30 -1.13
N ILE A 83 8.63 0.91 -1.06
CA ILE A 83 8.88 1.77 -2.21
C ILE A 83 10.41 1.85 -2.43
N ARG A 84 10.88 1.58 -3.66
CA ARG A 84 12.30 1.70 -4.04
C ARG A 84 13.24 0.94 -3.11
N SER A 85 12.83 -0.24 -2.63
CA SER A 85 13.61 -1.10 -1.71
C SER A 85 13.98 -0.45 -0.36
N GLY A 86 13.21 0.55 0.09
CA GLY A 86 13.45 1.29 1.34
C GLY A 86 13.06 0.53 2.61
N SER A 87 12.33 -0.57 2.51
CA SER A 87 11.93 -1.40 3.65
C SER A 87 12.32 -2.86 3.43
N GLY A 88 12.67 -3.56 4.51
CA GLY A 88 12.82 -5.01 4.54
C GLY A 88 11.59 -5.70 5.11
N TRP A 89 11.74 -6.96 5.42
CA TRP A 89 10.74 -7.74 6.10
C TRP A 89 10.70 -7.42 7.61
N SER A 90 9.50 -7.26 8.18
CA SER A 90 9.35 -6.90 9.61
C SER A 90 8.09 -7.48 10.25
N LEU A 91 7.56 -8.60 9.76
CA LEU A 91 6.37 -9.27 10.32
C LEU A 91 5.13 -8.36 10.47
N GLY A 92 4.99 -7.34 9.63
CA GLY A 92 3.87 -6.40 9.71
C GLY A 92 4.00 -5.31 10.77
N ALA A 93 5.09 -5.27 11.56
CA ALA A 93 5.34 -4.22 12.53
C ALA A 93 6.12 -3.05 11.91
N GLY A 94 5.65 -1.84 12.16
CA GLY A 94 6.23 -0.60 11.64
C GLY A 94 6.12 -0.47 10.11
N SER A 95 5.90 0.72 9.61
CA SER A 95 5.92 0.99 8.17
C SER A 95 6.69 2.27 7.89
N ARG A 96 7.51 2.26 6.84
CA ARG A 96 8.15 3.46 6.30
C ARG A 96 7.34 4.08 5.17
N VAL A 97 6.25 3.42 4.75
CA VAL A 97 5.31 3.89 3.75
C VAL A 97 3.98 4.14 4.43
N LEU A 98 3.53 5.39 4.39
CA LEU A 98 2.23 5.77 4.93
C LEU A 98 1.13 5.42 3.93
N ILE A 99 0.14 4.68 4.38
CA ILE A 99 -1.06 4.40 3.59
C ILE A 99 -2.17 5.32 4.05
N LEU A 100 -2.78 6.03 3.11
CA LEU A 100 -3.91 6.93 3.34
C LEU A 100 -5.16 6.44 2.61
N VAL A 101 -6.30 6.59 3.24
CA VAL A 101 -7.62 6.54 2.61
C VAL A 101 -8.29 7.89 2.86
N ASP A 102 -8.60 8.62 1.79
CA ASP A 102 -9.20 9.97 1.86
C ASP A 102 -8.46 10.91 2.83
N GLU A 103 -7.11 10.96 2.70
CA GLU A 103 -6.19 11.78 3.49
C GLU A 103 -6.05 11.35 4.98
N LEU A 104 -6.62 10.23 5.40
CA LEU A 104 -6.51 9.70 6.77
C LEU A 104 -5.65 8.42 6.81
N PRO A 105 -4.75 8.27 7.78
CA PRO A 105 -3.95 7.06 7.92
C PRO A 105 -4.80 5.79 8.06
N ALA A 106 -4.48 4.76 7.29
CA ALA A 106 -5.10 3.43 7.32
C ALA A 106 -4.16 2.40 7.95
N LEU A 107 -3.58 2.77 9.09
CA LEU A 107 -2.64 1.98 9.86
C LEU A 107 -3.28 1.56 11.19
N SER A 108 -2.88 0.40 11.69
CA SER A 108 -3.30 -0.06 13.02
C SER A 108 -2.62 0.79 14.12
N PRO A 109 -3.31 1.05 15.23
CA PRO A 109 -2.78 1.91 16.28
C PRO A 109 -1.64 1.27 17.11
N ASP A 110 -1.47 -0.04 17.04
CA ASP A 110 -0.48 -0.83 17.76
C ASP A 110 0.84 -1.01 17.00
N ALA A 111 0.74 -1.64 15.84
CA ALA A 111 1.89 -2.05 15.05
C ALA A 111 2.27 -1.02 13.96
N GLY A 112 1.39 -0.05 13.68
CA GLY A 112 1.54 0.76 12.48
C GLY A 112 1.44 -0.07 11.19
N GLY A 113 0.88 -1.28 11.29
CA GLY A 113 0.65 -2.19 10.17
C GLY A 113 -0.53 -1.74 9.31
N VAL A 114 -0.51 -2.10 8.05
CA VAL A 114 -1.56 -1.69 7.10
C VAL A 114 -2.79 -2.56 7.22
N LEU A 115 -3.95 -1.96 7.38
CA LEU A 115 -5.25 -2.66 7.51
C LEU A 115 -5.86 -2.92 6.12
N TRP A 116 -5.22 -3.76 5.30
CA TRP A 116 -5.60 -4.00 3.91
C TRP A 116 -7.05 -4.45 3.71
N ASN A 117 -7.51 -5.39 4.53
CA ASN A 117 -8.87 -5.93 4.41
C ASN A 117 -9.95 -4.90 4.78
N ALA A 118 -9.59 -3.85 5.51
CA ALA A 118 -10.49 -2.74 5.84
C ALA A 118 -10.55 -1.68 4.73
N MET A 119 -9.71 -1.75 3.68
CA MET A 119 -9.65 -0.73 2.63
C MET A 119 -10.77 -0.87 1.60
N PRO A 120 -11.39 0.24 1.19
CA PRO A 120 -12.61 0.26 0.38
C PRO A 120 -12.35 0.08 -1.13
N MET A 121 -11.83 -1.06 -1.57
CA MET A 121 -11.49 -1.33 -2.97
C MET A 121 -12.65 -1.09 -3.95
N GLU A 122 -13.88 -1.37 -3.52
CA GLU A 122 -15.12 -1.23 -4.32
C GLU A 122 -15.45 0.20 -4.71
N ALA A 123 -14.92 1.17 -3.95
CA ALA A 123 -15.16 2.59 -4.16
C ALA A 123 -13.88 3.39 -4.45
N VAL A 124 -12.72 2.75 -4.63
CA VAL A 124 -11.49 3.45 -5.01
C VAL A 124 -11.66 4.08 -6.38
N GLN A 125 -11.37 5.36 -6.47
CA GLN A 125 -11.39 6.16 -7.68
C GLN A 125 -9.99 6.41 -8.24
N GLN A 126 -8.99 6.56 -7.36
CA GLN A 126 -7.62 6.87 -7.74
C GLN A 126 -6.66 6.34 -6.68
N VAL A 127 -5.51 5.85 -7.11
CA VAL A 127 -4.39 5.52 -6.23
C VAL A 127 -3.20 6.36 -6.64
N GLU A 128 -2.72 7.19 -5.71
CA GLU A 128 -1.53 8.02 -5.87
C GLU A 128 -0.39 7.42 -5.06
N VAL A 129 0.78 7.28 -5.66
CA VAL A 129 2.00 6.80 -5.00
C VAL A 129 3.04 7.90 -5.03
N LEU A 130 3.24 8.54 -3.89
CA LEU A 130 4.27 9.56 -3.68
C LEU A 130 5.55 8.86 -3.20
N LYS A 131 6.66 9.07 -3.91
CA LYS A 131 7.92 8.37 -3.66
C LYS A 131 8.95 9.26 -2.97
N GLY A 132 9.75 8.64 -2.10
CA GLY A 132 10.75 9.34 -1.30
C GLY A 132 10.20 9.97 -0.02
N ALA A 133 11.07 10.59 0.76
CA ALA A 133 10.74 11.16 2.06
C ALA A 133 9.64 12.23 1.95
N SER A 134 8.56 12.05 2.70
CA SER A 134 7.36 12.90 2.69
C SER A 134 6.87 13.26 4.10
N SER A 135 7.73 13.04 5.10
CA SER A 135 7.37 13.28 6.50
C SER A 135 7.06 14.75 6.81
N SER A 136 7.59 15.70 6.05
CA SER A 136 7.26 17.13 6.21
C SER A 136 5.76 17.44 6.01
N LEU A 137 5.06 16.68 5.16
CA LEU A 137 3.63 16.85 4.93
C LEU A 137 2.77 15.89 5.75
N TYR A 138 3.23 14.64 5.89
CA TYR A 138 2.41 13.54 6.37
C TYR A 138 2.90 12.94 7.69
N GLY A 139 4.09 13.34 8.17
CA GLY A 139 4.63 12.93 9.46
C GLY A 139 5.30 11.56 9.46
N SER A 140 5.38 11.00 10.65
CA SER A 140 5.92 9.67 10.91
C SER A 140 5.27 8.61 10.01
N SER A 141 6.01 7.58 9.63
CA SER A 141 5.65 6.54 8.64
C SER A 141 5.67 6.99 7.16
N ALA A 142 5.82 8.28 6.85
CA ALA A 142 6.03 8.75 5.48
C ALA A 142 7.53 8.94 5.15
N LEU A 143 8.41 8.16 5.78
CA LEU A 143 9.86 8.24 5.64
C LEU A 143 10.32 7.83 4.23
N ASN A 144 9.63 6.86 3.60
CA ASN A 144 9.97 6.32 2.29
C ASN A 144 8.92 6.60 1.21
N GLY A 145 7.78 7.16 1.59
CA GLY A 145 6.71 7.55 0.68
C GLY A 145 5.31 7.42 1.24
N VAL A 146 4.34 7.71 0.38
CA VAL A 146 2.91 7.67 0.72
C VAL A 146 2.14 6.96 -0.40
N ILE A 147 1.23 6.08 -0.05
CA ILE A 147 0.24 5.50 -0.97
C ILE A 147 -1.13 6.01 -0.54
N HIS A 148 -1.79 6.75 -1.39
CA HIS A 148 -3.06 7.39 -1.09
C HIS A 148 -4.17 6.81 -1.98
N LEU A 149 -5.17 6.18 -1.35
CA LEU A 149 -6.38 5.70 -1.98
C LEU A 149 -7.46 6.78 -1.83
N ARG A 150 -7.88 7.33 -2.96
CA ARG A 150 -9.02 8.26 -3.01
C ARG A 150 -10.26 7.46 -3.37
N THR A 151 -11.32 7.62 -2.57
CA THR A 151 -12.59 6.92 -2.79
C THR A 151 -13.64 7.84 -3.38
N TRP A 152 -14.76 7.26 -3.80
CA TRP A 152 -15.87 8.01 -4.38
C TRP A 152 -16.30 9.15 -3.46
N GLU A 153 -16.54 10.29 -4.06
CA GLU A 153 -17.24 11.42 -3.48
C GLU A 153 -18.70 11.43 -3.95
N PRO A 154 -19.61 12.06 -3.18
CA PRO A 154 -21.00 12.19 -3.59
C PRO A 154 -21.13 12.83 -4.98
N SER A 155 -21.75 12.10 -5.91
CA SER A 155 -21.95 12.50 -7.29
C SER A 155 -23.27 13.26 -7.44
N THR A 156 -23.36 14.18 -8.40
CA THR A 156 -24.62 14.84 -8.80
C THR A 156 -25.54 13.91 -9.60
N GLU A 157 -24.98 12.88 -10.22
CA GLU A 157 -25.70 11.82 -10.88
C GLU A 157 -25.61 10.55 -10.05
N GLN A 158 -26.71 9.83 -9.96
CA GLN A 158 -26.74 8.56 -9.22
C GLN A 158 -25.76 7.57 -9.85
N ARG A 159 -24.86 7.02 -9.03
CA ARG A 159 -23.93 5.96 -9.40
C ARG A 159 -24.19 4.72 -8.59
N VAL A 160 -24.26 3.58 -9.25
CA VAL A 160 -24.37 2.28 -8.59
C VAL A 160 -23.37 1.34 -9.22
N ARG A 161 -22.65 0.62 -8.40
CA ARG A 161 -21.78 -0.49 -8.84
C ARG A 161 -22.02 -1.70 -7.96
N VAL A 162 -22.24 -2.84 -8.59
CA VAL A 162 -22.31 -4.14 -7.89
C VAL A 162 -21.43 -5.12 -8.65
N SER A 163 -20.65 -5.90 -7.96
CA SER A 163 -19.86 -6.96 -8.59
C SER A 163 -19.80 -8.21 -7.73
N THR A 164 -19.79 -9.34 -8.39
CA THR A 164 -19.50 -10.64 -7.77
C THR A 164 -18.31 -11.26 -8.48
N MET A 165 -17.41 -11.85 -7.70
CA MET A 165 -16.17 -12.43 -8.20
C MET A 165 -15.93 -13.78 -7.55
N MET A 166 -15.37 -14.70 -8.32
CA MET A 166 -14.85 -15.98 -7.86
C MET A 166 -13.48 -16.24 -8.48
N GLU A 167 -12.52 -16.65 -7.66
CA GLU A 167 -11.22 -17.13 -8.10
C GLU A 167 -10.99 -18.55 -7.57
N VAL A 168 -10.40 -19.39 -8.41
CA VAL A 168 -10.09 -20.79 -8.09
C VAL A 168 -8.59 -21.00 -8.17
N TYR A 169 -8.01 -21.55 -7.12
CA TYR A 169 -6.62 -21.95 -7.06
C TYR A 169 -6.38 -23.20 -7.89
N ASP A 170 -5.45 -23.12 -8.82
CA ASP A 170 -5.00 -24.28 -9.56
C ASP A 170 -3.97 -25.07 -8.74
N ARG A 171 -3.74 -26.31 -9.14
CA ARG A 171 -2.70 -27.12 -8.51
C ARG A 171 -1.32 -26.56 -8.80
N PRO A 172 -0.40 -26.55 -7.84
CA PRO A 172 0.96 -26.11 -8.07
C PRO A 172 1.67 -26.98 -9.13
N LYS A 173 2.65 -26.40 -9.80
CA LYS A 173 3.42 -27.12 -10.82
C LYS A 173 4.12 -28.37 -10.27
N ILE A 174 4.59 -28.29 -9.04
CA ILE A 174 5.15 -29.43 -8.30
C ILE A 174 4.00 -30.07 -7.53
N ARG A 175 3.60 -31.28 -7.94
CA ARG A 175 2.39 -31.96 -7.40
C ARG A 175 2.44 -32.24 -5.89
N SER A 176 3.62 -32.49 -5.35
CA SER A 176 3.81 -32.75 -3.90
C SER A 176 3.46 -31.55 -3.03
N LEU A 177 3.43 -30.31 -3.57
CA LEU A 177 3.01 -29.12 -2.86
C LEU A 177 1.49 -29.00 -2.72
N GLY A 178 0.72 -29.71 -3.56
CA GLY A 178 -0.74 -29.67 -3.54
C GLY A 178 -1.31 -30.60 -2.47
N TRP A 179 -1.77 -30.05 -1.37
CA TRP A 179 -2.37 -30.78 -0.26
C TRP A 179 -3.90 -30.95 -0.38
N TRP A 180 -4.54 -30.24 -1.32
CA TRP A 180 -6.01 -30.25 -1.51
C TRP A 180 -6.44 -31.15 -2.67
N ASP A 181 -7.51 -31.91 -2.45
CA ASP A 181 -8.13 -32.75 -3.49
C ASP A 181 -9.27 -32.04 -4.22
N ALA A 182 -10.09 -31.24 -3.51
CA ALA A 182 -11.15 -30.44 -4.07
C ALA A 182 -10.66 -29.01 -4.41
N PRO A 183 -11.18 -28.37 -5.45
CA PRO A 183 -10.82 -27.00 -5.78
C PRO A 183 -11.03 -26.04 -4.61
N ARG A 184 -10.04 -25.24 -4.30
CA ARG A 184 -10.12 -24.17 -3.31
C ARG A 184 -10.38 -22.85 -4.01
N ALA A 185 -11.16 -21.99 -3.39
CA ALA A 185 -11.60 -20.77 -4.01
C ALA A 185 -11.62 -19.61 -3.03
N ARG A 186 -11.55 -18.41 -3.61
CA ARG A 186 -11.94 -17.17 -2.93
C ARG A 186 -13.04 -16.46 -3.71
N SER A 187 -13.86 -15.70 -3.01
CA SER A 187 -14.99 -14.99 -3.58
C SER A 187 -15.17 -13.63 -2.94
N ALA A 188 -15.77 -12.71 -3.68
CA ALA A 188 -16.17 -11.41 -3.16
C ALA A 188 -17.49 -10.95 -3.78
N VAL A 189 -18.31 -10.32 -2.95
CA VAL A 189 -19.47 -9.53 -3.38
C VAL A 189 -19.25 -8.11 -2.93
N ARG A 190 -19.35 -7.15 -3.85
CA ARG A 190 -19.08 -5.74 -3.62
C ARG A 190 -20.23 -4.89 -4.11
N PHE A 191 -20.51 -3.81 -3.40
CA PHE A 191 -21.42 -2.78 -3.84
C PHE A 191 -20.86 -1.40 -3.56
N ALA A 192 -21.22 -0.42 -4.38
CA ALA A 192 -20.97 0.99 -4.15
C ALA A 192 -22.16 1.78 -4.72
N PHE A 193 -22.60 2.78 -3.97
CA PHE A 193 -23.66 3.70 -4.31
C PHE A 193 -23.20 5.12 -4.02
N SER A 194 -23.52 6.06 -4.91
CA SER A 194 -23.28 7.49 -4.70
C SER A 194 -24.41 8.30 -5.32
N ASP A 195 -24.90 9.28 -4.57
CA ASP A 195 -25.93 10.21 -5.04
C ASP A 195 -25.84 11.54 -4.29
N SER A 196 -26.45 12.58 -4.87
CA SER A 196 -26.65 13.88 -4.21
C SER A 196 -28.09 14.34 -4.40
N TYR A 197 -28.66 14.92 -3.35
CA TYR A 197 -30.08 15.32 -3.31
C TYR A 197 -30.26 16.66 -2.59
N GLY A 198 -31.51 17.17 -2.64
CA GLY A 198 -31.89 18.46 -2.11
C GLY A 198 -31.64 19.61 -3.09
N ALA A 199 -32.02 20.82 -2.72
CA ALA A 199 -31.83 22.01 -3.52
C ALA A 199 -30.32 22.21 -3.81
N LYS A 200 -29.94 22.31 -5.10
CA LYS A 200 -28.53 22.48 -5.51
C LYS A 200 -27.58 21.36 -5.03
N ASN A 201 -28.08 20.12 -4.84
CA ASN A 201 -27.27 18.96 -4.40
C ASN A 201 -26.54 19.22 -3.06
N GLN A 202 -27.25 19.83 -2.13
CA GLN A 202 -26.70 20.18 -0.80
C GLN A 202 -26.32 18.95 0.03
N HIS A 203 -27.07 17.86 -0.13
CA HIS A 203 -26.83 16.59 0.55
C HIS A 203 -26.19 15.59 -0.39
N GLY A 204 -25.21 14.88 0.08
CA GLY A 204 -24.56 13.83 -0.69
C GLY A 204 -24.36 12.59 0.17
N LEU A 205 -24.56 11.41 -0.43
CA LEU A 205 -24.40 10.11 0.21
C LEU A 205 -23.53 9.21 -0.66
N VAL A 206 -22.54 8.57 -0.03
CA VAL A 206 -21.83 7.42 -0.59
C VAL A 206 -21.98 6.27 0.39
N LEU A 207 -22.35 5.10 -0.12
CA LEU A 207 -22.44 3.87 0.66
C LEU A 207 -21.75 2.76 -0.12
N HIS A 208 -20.84 2.04 0.49
CA HIS A 208 -20.15 0.93 -0.16
C HIS A 208 -19.70 -0.13 0.83
N GLY A 209 -19.51 -1.35 0.35
CA GLY A 209 -19.10 -2.45 1.18
C GLY A 209 -18.72 -3.70 0.40
N GLN A 210 -18.18 -4.67 1.14
CA GLN A 210 -17.74 -5.95 0.59
C GLN A 210 -18.01 -7.07 1.59
N LEU A 211 -18.43 -8.21 1.06
CA LEU A 211 -18.30 -9.53 1.68
C LEU A 211 -17.19 -10.27 0.94
N PHE A 212 -16.28 -10.87 1.68
CA PHE A 212 -15.12 -11.57 1.15
C PHE A 212 -14.92 -12.89 1.86
N GLY A 213 -14.58 -13.93 1.12
CA GLY A 213 -14.22 -15.23 1.64
C GLY A 213 -13.08 -15.84 0.83
N ASP A 214 -12.07 -16.35 1.49
CA ASP A 214 -10.91 -17.03 0.91
C ASP A 214 -10.64 -18.32 1.68
N GLN A 215 -10.70 -19.45 1.00
CA GLN A 215 -10.38 -20.75 1.59
C GLN A 215 -8.86 -20.96 1.74
N GLY A 216 -8.04 -20.04 1.16
CA GLY A 216 -6.59 -20.11 1.17
C GLY A 216 -5.99 -21.23 0.30
N TYR A 217 -4.79 -21.02 -0.20
CA TYR A 217 -4.01 -22.04 -0.90
C TYR A 217 -3.05 -22.80 0.02
N GLN A 218 -2.78 -22.27 1.21
CA GLN A 218 -2.04 -22.97 2.26
C GLN A 218 -2.99 -23.73 3.17
N TYR A 219 -2.55 -24.86 3.69
CA TYR A 219 -3.29 -25.63 4.68
C TYR A 219 -3.52 -24.79 5.96
N LEU A 220 -4.67 -24.88 6.57
CA LEU A 220 -5.10 -24.10 7.74
C LEU A 220 -5.16 -22.57 7.56
N VAL A 221 -4.91 -22.06 6.36
CA VAL A 221 -4.98 -20.62 6.08
C VAL A 221 -6.27 -20.26 5.37
N GLY A 222 -6.92 -19.19 5.80
CA GLY A 222 -8.16 -18.70 5.20
C GLY A 222 -8.51 -17.30 5.71
N ASP A 223 -9.53 -16.68 5.10
CA ASP A 223 -9.98 -15.33 5.46
C ASP A 223 -11.47 -15.18 5.14
N GLN A 224 -12.24 -14.70 6.09
CA GLN A 224 -13.63 -14.29 5.88
C GLN A 224 -13.77 -12.88 6.44
N SER A 225 -14.27 -11.95 5.64
CA SER A 225 -14.43 -10.58 6.11
C SER A 225 -15.64 -9.87 5.53
N ALA A 226 -16.16 -8.94 6.31
CA ALA A 226 -17.22 -8.03 5.94
C ALA A 226 -16.85 -6.60 6.29
N ARG A 227 -17.10 -5.66 5.39
CA ARG A 227 -16.92 -4.23 5.65
C ARG A 227 -18.03 -3.39 5.06
N LEU A 228 -18.29 -2.29 5.73
CA LEU A 228 -19.26 -1.28 5.32
C LEU A 228 -18.68 0.10 5.59
N HIS A 229 -18.78 0.98 4.62
CA HIS A 229 -18.42 2.39 4.71
C HIS A 229 -19.61 3.25 4.29
N ALA A 230 -19.78 4.38 4.97
CA ALA A 230 -20.77 5.38 4.63
C ALA A 230 -20.14 6.77 4.71
N LYS A 231 -20.37 7.61 3.71
CA LYS A 231 -20.01 9.03 3.74
C LYS A 231 -21.27 9.86 3.54
N TYR A 232 -21.48 10.82 4.40
CA TYR A 232 -22.50 11.84 4.23
C TYR A 232 -21.85 13.22 4.16
N ARG A 233 -22.26 14.01 3.18
CA ARG A 233 -21.78 15.38 2.95
C ARG A 233 -22.96 16.34 2.96
N PHE A 234 -22.79 17.47 3.64
CA PHE A 234 -23.76 18.57 3.65
C PHE A 234 -23.07 19.88 3.26
N LYS A 235 -23.54 20.48 2.16
CA LYS A 235 -23.09 21.77 1.61
C LYS A 235 -24.24 22.77 1.63
N PRO A 236 -24.50 23.47 2.76
CA PRO A 236 -25.58 24.46 2.84
C PRO A 236 -25.37 25.63 1.89
N ASN A 237 -24.11 25.94 1.56
CA ASN A 237 -23.73 27.02 0.64
C ASN A 237 -22.33 26.73 0.05
N SER A 238 -21.84 27.63 -0.82
CA SER A 238 -20.53 27.50 -1.47
C SER A 238 -19.33 27.68 -0.52
N LYS A 239 -19.55 28.19 0.70
CA LYS A 239 -18.49 28.48 1.68
C LYS A 239 -18.31 27.36 2.69
N LEU A 240 -19.34 26.59 2.99
CA LEU A 240 -19.35 25.61 4.07
C LEU A 240 -19.65 24.22 3.52
N GLU A 241 -18.78 23.27 3.87
CA GLU A 241 -18.99 21.83 3.68
C GLU A 241 -18.74 21.13 5.00
N MET A 242 -19.66 20.28 5.38
CA MET A 242 -19.55 19.39 6.55
C MET A 242 -19.73 17.95 6.07
N GLY A 243 -19.04 17.02 6.69
CA GLY A 243 -19.18 15.61 6.37
C GLY A 243 -18.98 14.72 7.57
N LEU A 244 -19.60 13.56 7.47
CA LEU A 244 -19.48 12.47 8.42
C LEU A 244 -19.19 11.20 7.64
N GLN A 245 -18.18 10.42 8.09
CA GLN A 245 -17.83 9.14 7.52
C GLN A 245 -17.82 8.09 8.61
N GLY A 246 -18.49 6.97 8.37
CA GLY A 246 -18.47 5.80 9.23
C GLY A 246 -17.85 4.61 8.52
N GLN A 247 -17.10 3.81 9.25
CA GLN A 247 -16.50 2.57 8.77
C GLN A 247 -16.65 1.49 9.84
N VAL A 248 -17.09 0.32 9.41
CA VAL A 248 -17.02 -0.90 10.24
C VAL A 248 -16.42 -2.02 9.39
N TRP A 249 -15.61 -2.84 10.03
CA TRP A 249 -14.99 -4.01 9.42
C TRP A 249 -14.82 -5.12 10.45
N ARG A 250 -15.13 -6.34 10.02
CA ARG A 250 -14.86 -7.58 10.77
C ARG A 250 -14.16 -8.57 9.87
N SER A 251 -13.18 -9.27 10.41
CA SER A 251 -12.47 -10.35 9.74
C SER A 251 -12.25 -11.54 10.68
N ASP A 252 -12.37 -12.72 10.12
CA ASP A 252 -12.00 -13.98 10.73
C ASP A 252 -10.95 -14.61 9.82
N ARG A 253 -9.69 -14.64 10.29
CA ARG A 253 -8.55 -15.01 9.47
C ARG A 253 -7.66 -16.00 10.16
N SER A 254 -7.27 -17.04 9.43
CA SER A 254 -6.16 -17.90 9.79
C SER A 254 -4.96 -17.57 8.91
N SER A 255 -3.78 -17.53 9.51
CA SER A 255 -2.52 -17.24 8.81
C SER A 255 -1.41 -18.13 9.36
N ALA A 256 -0.36 -18.34 8.58
CA ALA A 256 0.81 -19.08 8.99
C ALA A 256 2.08 -18.33 8.62
N LEU A 257 3.10 -18.42 9.47
CA LEU A 257 4.35 -17.69 9.27
C LEU A 257 5.32 -18.45 8.39
N ILE A 258 5.53 -19.75 8.65
CA ILE A 258 6.53 -20.57 7.98
C ILE A 258 5.94 -21.89 7.52
N TRP A 259 6.50 -22.45 6.45
CA TRP A 259 6.15 -23.80 6.00
C TRP A 259 6.73 -24.90 6.92
N GLU A 260 6.17 -26.12 6.82
CA GLU A 260 6.71 -27.31 7.46
C GLU A 260 8.05 -27.73 6.82
N ASP A 261 8.12 -27.71 5.49
CA ASP A 261 9.31 -27.98 4.68
C ASP A 261 9.10 -27.40 3.27
N PHE A 262 10.17 -27.07 2.56
CA PHE A 262 10.06 -26.56 1.18
C PHE A 262 9.33 -27.53 0.23
N ARG A 263 9.47 -28.82 0.44
CA ARG A 263 8.79 -29.87 -0.37
C ARG A 263 7.30 -29.96 -0.08
N LEU A 264 6.88 -29.43 1.06
CA LEU A 264 5.50 -29.29 1.52
C LEU A 264 5.15 -27.79 1.68
N GLY A 265 5.69 -26.92 0.83
CA GLY A 265 5.71 -25.46 1.05
C GLY A 265 4.34 -24.78 1.13
N TYR A 266 3.24 -25.48 0.83
CA TYR A 266 1.87 -25.01 1.09
C TYR A 266 1.24 -25.64 2.35
N THR A 267 1.98 -26.48 3.05
CA THR A 267 1.62 -26.94 4.40
C THR A 267 2.45 -26.16 5.41
N PRO A 268 1.85 -25.30 6.22
CA PRO A 268 2.59 -24.58 7.24
C PRO A 268 3.00 -25.50 8.38
N LEU A 269 4.02 -25.14 9.11
CA LEU A 269 4.33 -25.71 10.40
C LEU A 269 3.14 -25.44 11.33
N ASP A 270 2.51 -26.49 11.90
CA ASP A 270 1.27 -26.36 12.67
C ASP A 270 1.38 -25.33 13.79
N SER A 271 2.49 -25.34 14.51
CA SER A 271 2.77 -24.37 15.57
C SER A 271 2.98 -22.93 15.09
N SER A 272 2.99 -22.67 13.77
CA SER A 272 3.07 -21.31 13.19
C SER A 272 1.72 -20.79 12.67
N ALA A 273 0.67 -21.59 12.73
CA ALA A 273 -0.67 -21.21 12.29
C ALA A 273 -1.41 -20.48 13.42
N THR A 274 -1.85 -19.26 13.14
CA THR A 274 -2.63 -18.44 14.07
C THR A 274 -4.02 -18.20 13.54
N HIS A 275 -5.00 -18.16 14.43
CA HIS A 275 -6.36 -17.74 14.13
C HIS A 275 -6.62 -16.37 14.77
N THR A 276 -7.15 -15.42 14.03
CA THR A 276 -7.36 -14.04 14.49
C THR A 276 -8.72 -13.54 14.03
N GLN A 277 -9.53 -13.13 14.99
CA GLN A 277 -10.74 -12.35 14.75
C GLN A 277 -10.43 -10.87 14.96
N SER A 278 -10.72 -10.05 13.96
CA SER A 278 -10.44 -8.60 14.01
C SER A 278 -11.72 -7.81 13.84
N ASP A 279 -11.89 -6.79 14.66
CA ASP A 279 -12.98 -5.83 14.58
C ASP A 279 -12.43 -4.40 14.51
N LEU A 280 -13.00 -3.58 13.63
CA LEU A 280 -12.68 -2.16 13.51
C LEU A 280 -13.97 -1.35 13.38
N ALA A 281 -14.04 -0.27 14.11
CA ALA A 281 -15.05 0.78 13.94
C ALA A 281 -14.38 2.15 13.95
N ALA A 282 -14.71 2.99 12.98
CA ALA A 282 -14.20 4.36 12.93
C ALA A 282 -15.30 5.34 12.53
N LEU A 283 -15.26 6.53 13.13
CA LEU A 283 -16.12 7.65 12.81
C LEU A 283 -15.25 8.89 12.57
N THR A 284 -15.46 9.54 11.43
CA THR A 284 -14.72 10.73 11.02
C THR A 284 -15.68 11.86 10.75
N GLY A 285 -15.49 13.00 11.41
CA GLY A 285 -16.11 14.27 11.07
C GLY A 285 -15.14 15.17 10.32
N HIS A 286 -15.61 15.88 9.31
CA HIS A 286 -14.84 16.94 8.67
C HIS A 286 -15.66 18.21 8.46
N LEU A 287 -14.97 19.35 8.54
CA LEU A 287 -15.49 20.67 8.27
C LEU A 287 -14.54 21.37 7.31
N LYS A 288 -15.08 21.89 6.18
CA LYS A 288 -14.35 22.78 5.30
C LYS A 288 -15.06 24.13 5.22
N TYR A 289 -14.33 25.19 5.51
CA TYR A 289 -14.87 26.55 5.47
C TYR A 289 -13.99 27.44 4.58
N ARG A 290 -14.60 28.02 3.55
CA ARG A 290 -13.92 28.94 2.61
C ARG A 290 -14.33 30.37 2.89
N GLN A 291 -13.33 31.22 3.17
CA GLN A 291 -13.48 32.65 3.36
C GLN A 291 -12.59 33.41 2.37
N GLY A 292 -13.18 33.84 1.26
CA GLY A 292 -12.41 34.45 0.19
C GLY A 292 -11.36 33.49 -0.38
N ARG A 293 -10.09 33.84 -0.22
CA ARG A 293 -8.94 33.03 -0.63
C ARG A 293 -8.44 32.03 0.42
N GLN A 294 -9.07 32.00 1.57
CA GLN A 294 -8.70 31.10 2.66
C GLN A 294 -9.61 29.85 2.66
N LEU A 295 -9.00 28.71 2.89
CA LEU A 295 -9.69 27.43 3.12
C LEU A 295 -9.24 26.88 4.46
N HIS A 296 -10.19 26.65 5.35
CA HIS A 296 -9.99 26.00 6.63
C HIS A 296 -10.56 24.59 6.56
N THR A 297 -9.78 23.61 6.92
CA THR A 297 -10.20 22.20 6.97
C THR A 297 -9.91 21.64 8.36
N LEU A 298 -10.93 21.13 9.04
CA LEU A 298 -10.79 20.38 10.29
C LEU A 298 -11.24 18.95 10.05
N ARG A 299 -10.46 17.99 10.49
CA ARG A 299 -10.80 16.55 10.49
C ARG A 299 -10.59 15.98 11.87
N VAL A 300 -11.57 15.21 12.34
CA VAL A 300 -11.46 14.49 13.60
C VAL A 300 -11.96 13.07 13.38
N ARG A 301 -11.15 12.06 13.73
CA ARG A 301 -11.50 10.65 13.63
C ARG A 301 -11.27 9.94 14.95
N GLY A 302 -12.31 9.30 15.46
CA GLY A 302 -12.20 8.27 16.48
C GLY A 302 -12.19 6.89 15.85
N MET A 303 -11.31 5.98 16.30
CA MET A 303 -11.20 4.62 15.82
C MET A 303 -11.01 3.67 17.00
N GLY A 304 -11.79 2.58 17.03
CA GLY A 304 -11.58 1.41 17.87
C GLY A 304 -11.15 0.22 17.01
N TYR A 305 -10.21 -0.55 17.52
CA TYR A 305 -9.65 -1.72 16.88
C TYR A 305 -9.40 -2.82 17.91
N ALA A 306 -9.78 -4.05 17.59
CA ALA A 306 -9.54 -5.20 18.45
C ALA A 306 -9.21 -6.43 17.61
N ASN A 307 -8.26 -7.22 18.11
CA ASN A 307 -7.97 -8.56 17.63
C ASN A 307 -8.12 -9.53 18.78
N ALA A 308 -8.90 -10.59 18.57
CA ALA A 308 -8.85 -11.80 19.40
C ALA A 308 -7.98 -12.81 18.67
N SER A 309 -6.81 -13.10 19.21
CA SER A 309 -5.82 -13.98 18.57
C SER A 309 -5.19 -14.89 19.61
N GLY A 310 -4.97 -16.13 19.23
CA GLY A 310 -4.32 -17.09 20.09
C GLY A 310 -3.56 -18.15 19.29
N LEU A 311 -2.56 -18.73 19.93
CA LEU A 311 -1.81 -19.87 19.45
C LEU A 311 -1.57 -20.80 20.64
N ASP A 312 -2.06 -22.04 20.54
CA ASP A 312 -2.07 -23.01 21.63
C ASP A 312 -2.74 -22.44 22.90
N SER A 313 -1.99 -22.34 24.01
CA SER A 313 -2.46 -21.75 25.27
C SER A 313 -2.14 -20.27 25.43
N ASN A 314 -1.48 -19.64 24.43
CA ASN A 314 -1.05 -18.25 24.52
C ASN A 314 -2.11 -17.30 23.95
N ASP A 315 -2.40 -16.26 24.68
CA ASP A 315 -3.28 -15.17 24.26
C ASP A 315 -2.45 -14.03 23.65
N TYR A 316 -2.66 -13.78 22.36
CA TYR A 316 -2.06 -12.69 21.61
C TYR A 316 -3.08 -11.60 21.25
N SER A 317 -4.20 -11.57 21.93
CA SER A 317 -5.25 -10.59 21.70
C SER A 317 -4.76 -9.17 21.99
N ASN A 318 -5.27 -8.22 21.23
CA ASN A 318 -5.02 -6.80 21.50
C ASN A 318 -6.30 -5.99 21.27
N ALA A 319 -6.43 -4.91 22.00
CA ALA A 319 -7.50 -3.94 21.81
C ALA A 319 -6.97 -2.53 22.01
N GLY A 320 -7.41 -1.62 21.18
CA GLY A 320 -6.99 -0.24 21.27
C GLY A 320 -7.93 0.74 20.62
N GLN A 321 -7.67 1.98 20.93
CA GLN A 321 -8.41 3.10 20.37
C GLN A 321 -7.45 4.22 19.97
N SER A 322 -7.84 5.00 18.98
CA SER A 322 -7.10 6.19 18.58
C SER A 322 -8.01 7.37 18.28
N LEU A 323 -7.51 8.55 18.58
CA LEU A 323 -8.08 9.84 18.21
C LEU A 323 -7.09 10.55 17.28
N HIS A 324 -7.55 10.93 16.09
CA HIS A 324 -6.83 11.76 15.14
C HIS A 324 -7.55 13.08 14.98
N ALA A 325 -6.86 14.18 15.17
CA ALA A 325 -7.38 15.52 14.93
C ALA A 325 -6.38 16.32 14.10
N GLU A 326 -6.81 16.84 12.97
CA GLU A 326 -5.99 17.66 12.08
C GLU A 326 -6.73 18.93 11.72
N TYR A 327 -6.05 20.06 11.84
CA TYR A 327 -6.48 21.35 11.30
C TYR A 327 -5.49 21.78 10.21
N LEU A 328 -6.00 22.12 9.03
CA LEU A 328 -5.25 22.63 7.88
C LEU A 328 -5.86 23.97 7.45
N TRP A 329 -5.04 25.00 7.44
CA TRP A 329 -5.33 26.31 6.85
C TRP A 329 -4.54 26.48 5.57
N GLN A 330 -5.21 26.97 4.51
CA GLN A 330 -4.62 27.22 3.20
C GLN A 330 -5.00 28.61 2.74
N TYR A 331 -4.04 29.38 2.24
CA TYR A 331 -4.24 30.72 1.73
C TYR A 331 -3.72 30.82 0.29
N PHE A 332 -4.65 30.96 -0.65
CA PHE A 332 -4.40 31.09 -2.08
C PHE A 332 -4.19 32.57 -2.43
N MET A 333 -2.93 33.00 -2.44
CA MET A 333 -2.55 34.37 -2.73
C MET A 333 -2.56 34.65 -4.23
N GLU A 334 -2.37 35.93 -4.58
CA GLU A 334 -2.18 36.34 -5.99
C GLU A 334 -0.84 35.84 -6.54
N GLN A 335 -0.72 35.92 -7.89
CA GLN A 335 0.50 35.54 -8.59
C GLN A 335 0.99 34.12 -8.33
N GLY A 336 0.10 33.18 -7.96
CA GLY A 336 0.43 31.76 -7.78
C GLY A 336 1.18 31.40 -6.49
N TRP A 337 1.14 32.24 -5.46
CA TRP A 337 1.60 31.87 -4.13
C TRP A 337 0.51 31.14 -3.35
N ASN A 338 0.87 30.04 -2.72
CA ASN A 338 0.01 29.29 -1.80
C ASN A 338 0.75 29.08 -0.50
N LEU A 339 0.09 29.38 0.61
CA LEU A 339 0.58 29.08 1.96
C LEU A 339 -0.35 28.06 2.59
N SER A 340 0.21 26.96 3.08
CA SER A 340 -0.49 25.96 3.88
C SER A 340 0.16 25.88 5.25
N ALA A 341 -0.65 25.85 6.31
CA ALA A 341 -0.17 25.65 7.66
C ALA A 341 -1.17 24.78 8.44
N GLY A 342 -0.68 23.99 9.37
CA GLY A 342 -1.58 23.11 10.11
C GLY A 342 -0.99 22.55 11.39
N ALA A 343 -1.88 21.92 12.14
CA ALA A 343 -1.56 21.21 13.37
C ALA A 343 -2.20 19.82 13.35
N LEU A 344 -1.49 18.85 13.89
CA LEU A 344 -1.92 17.45 13.99
C LEU A 344 -1.76 16.98 15.43
N PHE A 345 -2.74 16.22 15.87
CA PHE A 345 -2.70 15.42 17.09
C PHE A 345 -3.20 14.01 16.78
N ILE A 346 -2.42 12.99 17.17
CA ILE A 346 -2.86 11.59 17.18
C ILE A 346 -2.54 11.05 18.57
N GLY A 347 -3.55 10.57 19.28
CA GLY A 347 -3.39 9.86 20.55
C GLY A 347 -3.89 8.43 20.39
N SER A 348 -3.16 7.44 20.89
CA SER A 348 -3.60 6.04 20.89
C SER A 348 -3.35 5.40 22.24
N ALA A 349 -4.25 4.50 22.63
CA ALA A 349 -4.12 3.65 23.80
C ALA A 349 -4.38 2.21 23.39
N MET A 350 -3.51 1.31 23.80
CA MET A 350 -3.55 -0.12 23.49
C MET A 350 -3.38 -0.95 24.75
N ASN A 351 -4.01 -2.11 24.78
CA ASN A 351 -3.80 -3.11 25.81
C ASN A 351 -3.71 -4.49 25.20
N SER A 352 -2.63 -5.22 25.55
CA SER A 352 -2.40 -6.56 25.01
C SER A 352 -1.43 -7.36 25.88
N PRO A 353 -1.70 -8.67 26.14
CA PRO A 353 -0.68 -9.57 26.66
C PRO A 353 0.57 -9.62 25.78
N LEU A 354 0.42 -9.48 24.47
CA LEU A 354 1.49 -9.42 23.46
C LEU A 354 2.53 -8.33 23.76
N PHE A 355 2.11 -7.24 24.40
CA PHE A 355 2.96 -6.09 24.75
C PHE A 355 3.26 -6.02 26.26
N SER A 356 2.93 -7.07 27.01
CA SER A 356 3.04 -7.11 28.47
C SER A 356 2.14 -6.07 29.19
N GLY A 357 1.04 -5.64 28.57
CA GLY A 357 0.06 -4.77 29.20
C GLY A 357 -0.42 -3.60 28.35
N ALA A 358 -0.68 -2.49 29.03
CA ALA A 358 -1.24 -1.28 28.44
C ALA A 358 -0.14 -0.29 28.05
N HIS A 359 -0.23 0.25 26.84
CA HIS A 359 0.68 1.26 26.30
C HIS A 359 -0.09 2.42 25.69
N THR A 360 0.51 3.60 25.74
CA THR A 360 -0.03 4.82 25.13
C THR A 360 0.96 5.43 24.15
N SER A 361 0.45 6.01 23.08
CA SER A 361 1.27 6.80 22.16
C SER A 361 0.63 8.14 21.84
N GLN A 362 1.44 9.15 21.62
CA GLN A 362 1.03 10.49 21.19
C GLN A 362 1.94 10.98 20.07
N ASN A 363 1.34 11.51 19.02
CA ASN A 363 2.03 12.23 17.95
C ASN A 363 1.43 13.63 17.85
N GLN A 364 2.27 14.64 17.89
CA GLN A 364 1.90 16.05 17.75
C GLN A 364 2.78 16.69 16.70
N ALA A 365 2.18 17.48 15.83
CA ALA A 365 2.95 18.19 14.82
C ALA A 365 2.38 19.57 14.50
N LEU A 366 3.29 20.49 14.18
CA LEU A 366 3.00 21.77 13.51
C LEU A 366 3.74 21.77 12.19
N PHE A 367 3.07 22.16 11.13
CA PHE A 367 3.68 22.20 9.80
C PHE A 367 3.25 23.45 9.02
N ALA A 368 4.13 23.87 8.13
CA ALA A 368 3.86 24.93 7.17
C ALA A 368 4.55 24.63 5.85
N GLN A 369 3.93 25.02 4.75
CA GLN A 369 4.46 24.92 3.40
C GLN A 369 4.12 26.16 2.61
N VAL A 370 5.07 26.63 1.82
CA VAL A 370 4.91 27.70 0.84
C VAL A 370 5.15 27.09 -0.54
N ASP A 371 4.17 27.27 -1.42
CA ASP A 371 4.27 26.89 -2.82
C ASP A 371 4.21 28.15 -3.68
N LYS A 372 5.03 28.19 -4.72
CA LYS A 372 5.00 29.24 -5.75
C LYS A 372 4.92 28.60 -7.11
N SER A 373 3.84 28.87 -7.82
CA SER A 373 3.65 28.48 -9.22
C SER A 373 3.77 29.70 -10.13
N ALA A 374 4.47 29.53 -11.23
CA ALA A 374 4.57 30.49 -12.32
C ALA A 374 4.44 29.76 -13.66
N ASP A 375 4.49 30.49 -14.78
CA ASP A 375 4.21 29.94 -16.11
C ASP A 375 5.01 28.66 -16.44
N ARG A 376 6.28 28.61 -16.03
CA ARG A 376 7.20 27.51 -16.36
C ARG A 376 7.85 26.84 -15.16
N TRP A 377 7.63 27.30 -13.96
CA TRP A 377 8.29 26.72 -12.79
C TRP A 377 7.40 26.73 -11.57
N ASP A 378 7.57 25.71 -10.76
CA ASP A 378 6.94 25.55 -9.45
C ASP A 378 8.03 25.31 -8.41
N LEU A 379 7.91 25.97 -7.27
CA LEU A 379 8.78 25.78 -6.10
C LEU A 379 7.93 25.45 -4.89
N SER A 380 8.44 24.57 -4.03
CA SER A 380 7.81 24.16 -2.79
C SER A 380 8.84 24.11 -1.67
N VAL A 381 8.52 24.74 -0.55
CA VAL A 381 9.33 24.69 0.69
C VAL A 381 8.40 24.35 1.84
N GLY A 382 8.68 23.25 2.55
CA GLY A 382 7.89 22.79 3.68
C GLY A 382 8.76 22.55 4.91
N LEU A 383 8.21 22.87 6.07
CA LEU A 383 8.80 22.61 7.38
C LEU A 383 7.74 21.99 8.29
N ARG A 384 8.14 20.96 9.03
CA ARG A 384 7.34 20.33 10.06
C ARG A 384 8.16 20.16 11.32
N TRP A 385 7.59 20.50 12.45
CA TRP A 385 8.05 20.09 13.76
C TRP A 385 7.16 18.95 14.23
N GLU A 386 7.73 17.80 14.49
CA GLU A 386 6.99 16.62 14.93
C GLU A 386 7.57 16.10 16.24
N SER A 387 6.67 15.82 17.19
CA SER A 387 6.98 15.17 18.45
C SER A 387 6.19 13.88 18.57
N PHE A 388 6.85 12.80 18.87
CA PHE A 388 6.24 11.50 19.09
C PHE A 388 6.65 10.95 20.47
N ALA A 389 5.71 10.34 21.18
CA ALA A 389 5.97 9.74 22.48
C ALA A 389 5.27 8.39 22.62
N VAL A 390 5.92 7.42 23.25
CA VAL A 390 5.34 6.16 23.70
C VAL A 390 5.70 5.97 25.17
N ASP A 391 4.69 5.84 26.04
CA ASP A 391 4.84 5.67 27.49
C ASP A 391 5.76 6.71 28.14
N GLY A 392 5.67 7.95 27.71
CA GLY A 392 6.49 9.04 28.22
C GLY A 392 7.90 9.14 27.62
N THR A 393 8.36 8.14 26.87
CA THR A 393 9.60 8.27 26.09
C THR A 393 9.29 9.03 24.80
N ALA A 394 9.83 10.24 24.68
CA ALA A 394 9.54 11.14 23.56
C ALA A 394 10.79 11.44 22.73
N ASP A 395 10.56 11.68 21.46
CA ASP A 395 11.52 12.26 20.51
C ASP A 395 10.84 13.34 19.68
N ALA A 396 11.59 14.35 19.26
CA ALA A 396 11.06 15.44 18.46
C ALA A 396 12.09 15.92 17.45
N GLN A 397 11.65 16.12 16.21
CA GLN A 397 12.56 16.54 15.14
C GLN A 397 11.91 17.56 14.21
N PRO A 398 12.69 18.55 13.72
CA PRO A 398 12.31 19.34 12.55
C PRO A 398 12.54 18.51 11.28
N VAL A 399 11.60 18.60 10.33
CA VAL A 399 11.64 17.89 9.04
C VAL A 399 11.44 18.92 7.92
N LEU A 400 12.45 19.08 7.08
CA LEU A 400 12.48 20.05 5.99
C LEU A 400 12.23 19.36 4.64
N ARG A 401 11.58 20.06 3.72
CA ARG A 401 11.39 19.65 2.32
C ARG A 401 11.60 20.84 1.38
N LEU A 402 12.29 20.56 0.29
CA LEU A 402 12.49 21.49 -0.83
C LEU A 402 12.13 20.76 -2.13
N GLY A 403 11.46 21.43 -3.03
CA GLY A 403 11.12 20.87 -4.33
C GLY A 403 11.05 21.96 -5.40
N GLY A 404 11.49 21.64 -6.60
CA GLY A 404 11.42 22.50 -7.76
C GLY A 404 11.01 21.73 -9.01
N HIS A 405 10.21 22.34 -9.83
CA HIS A 405 9.83 21.88 -11.16
C HIS A 405 10.09 22.97 -12.17
N TYR A 406 10.52 22.59 -13.38
CA TYR A 406 10.74 23.51 -14.50
C TYR A 406 10.29 22.91 -15.82
N GLN A 407 9.40 23.59 -16.52
CA GLN A 407 8.98 23.26 -17.86
C GLN A 407 9.97 23.83 -18.88
N VAL A 408 10.86 22.97 -19.40
CA VAL A 408 11.89 23.36 -20.39
C VAL A 408 11.24 23.79 -21.71
N ARG A 409 10.28 23.00 -22.18
CA ARG A 409 9.43 23.22 -23.34
C ARG A 409 8.11 22.48 -23.14
N GLU A 410 7.15 22.71 -24.00
CA GLU A 410 5.89 21.99 -23.97
C GLU A 410 6.12 20.48 -23.93
N GLY A 411 5.55 19.81 -22.93
CA GLY A 411 5.70 18.37 -22.67
C GLY A 411 7.04 17.92 -22.08
N THR A 412 8.03 18.80 -21.86
CA THR A 412 9.31 18.42 -21.22
C THR A 412 9.45 19.12 -19.87
N HIS A 413 9.46 18.32 -18.82
CA HIS A 413 9.46 18.78 -17.43
C HIS A 413 10.66 18.20 -16.67
N LEU A 414 11.40 19.07 -15.99
CA LEU A 414 12.47 18.70 -15.06
C LEU A 414 11.97 18.89 -13.64
N ARG A 415 12.38 18.05 -12.73
CA ARG A 415 12.14 18.19 -11.29
C ARG A 415 13.38 17.88 -10.47
N ALA A 416 13.50 18.57 -9.36
CA ALA A 416 14.50 18.30 -8.35
C ALA A 416 13.86 18.43 -6.97
N SER A 417 14.15 17.50 -6.07
CA SER A 417 13.67 17.58 -4.70
C SER A 417 14.69 17.07 -3.70
N TRP A 418 14.60 17.60 -2.50
CA TRP A 418 15.30 17.11 -1.33
C TRP A 418 14.34 17.18 -0.13
N ALA A 419 14.24 16.09 0.62
CA ALA A 419 13.35 16.02 1.76
C ALA A 419 13.94 15.15 2.87
N GLN A 420 13.78 15.60 4.10
CA GLN A 420 14.04 14.80 5.29
C GLN A 420 12.85 13.91 5.61
N GLY A 421 13.12 12.81 6.28
CA GLY A 421 12.14 11.90 6.81
C GLY A 421 12.47 11.52 8.24
N TYR A 422 11.43 11.19 8.98
CA TYR A 422 11.49 10.82 10.37
C TYR A 422 10.43 9.75 10.68
N ARG A 423 10.78 8.75 11.49
CA ARG A 423 9.85 7.73 11.95
C ARG A 423 10.17 7.32 13.39
N PHE A 424 9.16 7.39 14.25
CA PHE A 424 9.24 6.85 15.60
C PHE A 424 8.82 5.37 15.58
N PRO A 425 9.48 4.48 16.35
CA PRO A 425 9.10 3.07 16.44
C PRO A 425 7.69 2.89 17.00
N SER A 426 6.95 1.94 16.43
CA SER A 426 5.61 1.59 16.91
C SER A 426 5.65 0.88 18.27
N ILE A 427 4.49 0.78 18.93
CA ILE A 427 4.33 0.02 20.17
C ILE A 427 4.77 -1.44 19.94
N ALA A 428 4.34 -2.05 18.83
CA ALA A 428 4.71 -3.43 18.51
C ALA A 428 6.21 -3.62 18.30
N GLU A 429 6.91 -2.70 17.62
CA GLU A 429 8.36 -2.81 17.43
C GLU A 429 9.14 -2.75 18.76
N ARG A 430 8.61 -2.03 19.74
CA ARG A 430 9.25 -1.87 21.04
C ARG A 430 8.92 -2.99 22.03
N PHE A 431 7.67 -3.46 22.05
CA PHE A 431 7.16 -4.26 23.16
C PHE A 431 6.62 -5.63 22.75
N SER A 432 6.56 -5.99 21.44
CA SER A 432 6.07 -7.32 21.06
C SER A 432 6.90 -8.42 21.69
N ALA A 433 6.20 -9.32 22.40
CA ALA A 433 6.71 -10.56 22.93
C ALA A 433 5.75 -11.68 22.51
N SER A 434 6.07 -12.43 21.46
CA SER A 434 5.20 -13.48 20.91
C SER A 434 5.99 -14.72 20.52
N ALA A 435 5.31 -15.82 20.40
CA ALA A 435 5.83 -17.02 19.76
C ALA A 435 5.08 -17.26 18.44
N ALA A 436 5.83 -17.45 17.37
CA ALA A 436 5.31 -17.89 16.08
C ALA A 436 5.84 -19.32 15.83
N GLY A 437 5.17 -20.28 16.42
CA GLY A 437 5.67 -21.64 16.52
C GLY A 437 6.89 -21.74 17.43
N ALA A 438 7.94 -22.35 16.90
CA ALA A 438 9.21 -22.44 17.60
C ALA A 438 10.00 -21.11 17.60
N LEU A 439 9.64 -20.15 16.77
CA LEU A 439 10.31 -18.85 16.66
C LEU A 439 9.67 -17.82 17.58
N GLN A 440 10.50 -17.04 18.26
CA GLN A 440 10.06 -15.99 19.17
C GLN A 440 10.19 -14.61 18.53
N VAL A 441 9.41 -13.65 19.04
CA VAL A 441 9.63 -12.23 18.85
C VAL A 441 9.99 -11.64 20.20
N PHE A 442 11.12 -10.99 20.28
CA PHE A 442 11.64 -10.42 21.53
C PHE A 442 11.44 -8.90 21.55
N PRO A 443 11.00 -8.34 22.68
CA PRO A 443 10.82 -6.90 22.83
C PRO A 443 12.18 -6.16 22.77
N SER A 444 12.13 -4.95 22.22
CA SER A 444 13.28 -4.05 22.12
C SER A 444 12.90 -2.62 22.53
N PRO A 445 12.66 -2.38 23.82
CA PRO A 445 12.15 -1.08 24.29
C PRO A 445 13.12 0.08 24.08
N GLY A 446 14.42 -0.21 23.91
CA GLY A 446 15.49 0.78 23.73
C GLY A 446 15.73 1.26 22.30
N ILE A 447 14.99 0.77 21.30
CA ILE A 447 15.17 1.20 19.92
C ILE A 447 14.89 2.70 19.74
N GLN A 448 15.70 3.32 18.89
CA GLN A 448 15.66 4.76 18.61
C GLN A 448 14.86 5.06 17.35
N SER A 449 14.46 6.32 17.20
CA SER A 449 13.80 6.82 16.00
C SER A 449 14.70 6.68 14.76
N GLU A 450 14.08 6.40 13.62
CA GLU A 450 14.75 6.49 12.33
C GLU A 450 14.65 7.91 11.79
N SER A 451 15.74 8.40 11.22
CA SER A 451 15.77 9.60 10.42
C SER A 451 16.54 9.37 9.13
N GLY A 452 16.26 10.18 8.14
CA GLY A 452 16.97 10.08 6.87
C GLY A 452 16.58 11.22 5.94
N TRP A 453 17.08 11.18 4.72
CA TRP A 453 16.73 12.13 3.67
C TRP A 453 16.72 11.46 2.31
N THR A 454 15.96 12.02 1.41
CA THR A 454 15.93 11.62 -0.02
C THR A 454 16.19 12.84 -0.89
N ALA A 455 17.11 12.70 -1.86
CA ALA A 455 17.27 13.62 -2.98
C ALA A 455 16.84 12.93 -4.27
N GLU A 456 16.20 13.68 -5.15
CA GLU A 456 15.73 13.17 -6.44
C GLU A 456 15.97 14.20 -7.54
N LEU A 457 16.39 13.72 -8.72
CA LEU A 457 16.39 14.46 -9.98
C LEU A 457 15.59 13.66 -11.00
N GLY A 458 14.64 14.31 -11.68
CA GLY A 458 13.78 13.63 -12.64
C GLY A 458 13.52 14.46 -13.89
N ILE A 459 13.26 13.73 -14.97
CA ILE A 459 12.80 14.29 -16.25
C ILE A 459 11.56 13.54 -16.71
N ARG A 460 10.53 14.28 -17.09
CA ARG A 460 9.32 13.75 -17.70
C ARG A 460 9.15 14.34 -19.09
N GLN A 461 8.94 13.45 -20.06
CA GLN A 461 8.68 13.80 -21.44
C GLN A 461 7.29 13.32 -21.85
N GLY A 462 6.38 14.24 -22.08
CA GLY A 462 5.11 13.98 -22.76
C GLY A 462 5.32 13.75 -24.25
N VAL A 463 4.56 12.83 -24.82
CA VAL A 463 4.54 12.53 -26.25
C VAL A 463 3.10 12.65 -26.73
N LYS A 464 2.88 13.60 -27.64
CA LYS A 464 1.61 13.76 -28.34
C LYS A 464 1.91 13.86 -29.84
N LYS A 465 1.38 12.93 -30.62
CA LYS A 465 1.44 12.99 -32.08
C LYS A 465 0.03 13.16 -32.61
N GLU A 466 -0.27 14.34 -33.13
CA GLU A 466 -1.53 14.64 -33.82
C GLU A 466 -1.44 14.22 -35.27
N GLY A 467 -2.55 13.77 -35.83
CA GLY A 467 -2.71 13.45 -37.24
C GLY A 467 -2.92 11.98 -37.56
N THR A 468 -4.04 11.74 -38.27
CA THR A 468 -4.57 10.44 -38.72
C THR A 468 -5.06 9.52 -37.59
N ARG A 469 -5.85 8.50 -37.95
CA ARG A 469 -6.53 7.51 -37.08
C ARG A 469 -5.66 6.81 -36.00
N ALA A 470 -4.38 7.18 -35.86
CA ALA A 470 -3.41 6.59 -34.95
C ALA A 470 -2.75 7.62 -34.03
N GLY A 471 -3.52 8.52 -33.38
CA GLY A 471 -2.99 9.47 -32.41
C GLY A 471 -2.26 8.74 -31.27
N LEU A 472 -0.93 8.95 -31.14
CA LEU A 472 -0.17 8.47 -30.00
C LEU A 472 -0.16 9.55 -28.90
N GLN A 473 -0.56 9.16 -27.70
CA GLN A 473 -0.45 9.99 -26.51
C GLN A 473 0.23 9.17 -25.41
N GLY A 474 1.16 9.79 -24.70
CA GLY A 474 1.85 9.08 -23.63
C GLY A 474 2.88 9.97 -22.94
N TYR A 475 3.64 9.34 -22.05
CA TYR A 475 4.77 9.98 -21.37
C TYR A 475 5.87 8.95 -21.09
N LEU A 476 7.08 9.45 -20.94
CA LEU A 476 8.22 8.77 -20.34
C LEU A 476 8.72 9.61 -19.18
N ASP A 477 9.04 8.98 -18.07
CA ASP A 477 9.57 9.61 -16.86
C ASP A 477 10.81 8.84 -16.42
N ALA A 478 11.88 9.55 -16.15
CA ALA A 478 13.11 8.99 -15.61
C ALA A 478 13.49 9.77 -14.34
N ALA A 479 13.80 9.05 -13.27
CA ALA A 479 14.23 9.64 -12.01
C ALA A 479 15.46 8.93 -11.46
N PHE A 480 16.46 9.71 -11.08
CA PHE A 480 17.55 9.27 -10.21
C PHE A 480 17.21 9.64 -8.77
N PHE A 481 17.38 8.72 -7.84
CA PHE A 481 17.12 8.95 -6.42
C PHE A 481 18.30 8.49 -5.56
N TRP A 482 18.46 9.20 -4.45
CA TRP A 482 19.45 8.92 -3.42
C TRP A 482 18.80 9.09 -2.07
N THR A 483 18.77 8.04 -1.27
CA THR A 483 18.18 8.04 0.08
C THR A 483 19.22 7.57 1.07
N GLU A 484 19.38 8.26 2.19
CA GLU A 484 20.18 7.80 3.32
C GLU A 484 19.34 7.78 4.60
N PHE A 485 19.54 6.73 5.40
CA PHE A 485 18.99 6.59 6.74
C PHE A 485 20.13 6.57 7.76
N ASN A 486 19.92 7.21 8.91
CA ASN A 486 20.92 7.27 9.96
C ASN A 486 20.86 6.06 10.89
N GLN A 487 19.67 5.71 11.37
CA GLN A 487 19.44 4.63 12.36
C GLN A 487 18.34 3.71 11.82
N MET A 488 18.62 3.04 10.69
CA MET A 488 17.62 2.18 10.06
C MET A 488 17.19 1.08 11.02
N LEU A 489 15.88 0.93 11.21
CA LEU A 489 15.29 -0.16 11.98
C LEU A 489 15.12 -1.39 11.09
N GLU A 490 15.71 -2.49 11.50
CA GLU A 490 15.57 -3.78 10.82
C GLU A 490 15.05 -4.84 11.79
N PHE A 491 14.27 -5.76 11.27
CA PHE A 491 13.79 -6.92 12.00
C PHE A 491 14.81 -8.05 11.81
N THR A 492 15.60 -8.30 12.84
CA THR A 492 16.80 -9.17 12.76
C THR A 492 16.56 -10.46 13.52
N PHE A 493 16.90 -11.57 12.91
CA PHE A 493 16.88 -12.88 13.54
C PHE A 493 18.20 -13.14 14.30
N GLY A 494 18.10 -13.70 15.52
CA GLY A 494 19.24 -13.99 16.35
C GLY A 494 18.90 -14.80 17.61
N LYS A 495 19.90 -14.99 18.48
CA LYS A 495 19.72 -15.58 19.80
C LYS A 495 19.54 -14.46 20.84
N TRP A 496 18.30 -14.26 21.30
CA TRP A 496 17.95 -13.18 22.22
C TRP A 496 17.51 -13.65 23.60
N GLY A 497 17.21 -14.94 23.77
CA GLY A 497 16.81 -15.55 25.05
C GLY A 497 17.96 -16.24 25.76
N ASN A 498 17.83 -16.39 27.10
CA ASN A 498 18.80 -17.00 28.00
C ASN A 498 18.22 -18.20 28.77
N LEU A 499 17.21 -18.91 28.22
CA LEU A 499 16.71 -20.11 28.86
C LEU A 499 17.78 -21.21 28.91
N PRO A 500 17.87 -22.00 29.98
CA PRO A 500 18.86 -23.07 30.11
C PRO A 500 18.77 -24.10 28.98
N GLY A 501 19.91 -24.50 28.43
CA GLY A 501 20.00 -25.45 27.32
C GLY A 501 19.85 -24.81 25.94
N THR A 502 20.07 -25.61 24.88
CA THR A 502 19.82 -25.20 23.49
C THR A 502 18.32 -25.32 23.19
N THR A 503 17.53 -24.38 23.68
CA THR A 503 16.10 -24.33 23.37
C THR A 503 15.86 -23.35 22.24
N LEU A 504 14.99 -23.73 21.29
CA LEU A 504 14.55 -22.83 20.22
C LEU A 504 13.93 -21.54 20.74
N SER A 505 13.34 -21.59 21.92
CA SER A 505 12.75 -20.43 22.59
C SER A 505 13.77 -19.31 22.87
N ASN A 506 15.09 -19.56 22.69
CA ASN A 506 16.13 -18.53 22.75
C ASN A 506 16.34 -17.81 21.43
N TYR A 507 15.84 -18.34 20.32
CA TYR A 507 16.03 -17.81 18.98
C TYR A 507 14.75 -17.17 18.45
N GLY A 508 14.92 -16.08 17.70
CA GLY A 508 13.77 -15.40 17.09
C GLY A 508 14.16 -14.05 16.54
N PHE A 509 13.16 -13.22 16.39
CA PHE A 509 13.29 -11.89 15.82
C PHE A 509 13.26 -10.80 16.89
N THR A 510 13.93 -9.70 16.64
CA THR A 510 13.78 -8.45 17.38
C THR A 510 14.01 -7.26 16.45
N SER A 511 13.46 -6.11 16.80
CA SER A 511 13.69 -4.85 16.05
C SER A 511 14.96 -4.18 16.58
N LEU A 512 15.89 -3.81 15.70
CA LEU A 512 17.16 -3.19 16.05
C LEU A 512 17.50 -2.04 15.11
N ASN A 513 18.19 -1.02 15.61
CA ASN A 513 18.82 -0.01 14.78
C ASN A 513 20.14 -0.56 14.24
N VAL A 514 20.20 -0.82 12.93
CA VAL A 514 21.37 -1.45 12.27
C VAL A 514 22.39 -0.43 11.73
N GLY A 515 22.25 0.84 12.09
CA GLY A 515 23.17 1.90 11.69
C GLY A 515 22.83 2.57 10.35
N PRO A 516 23.79 3.29 9.75
CA PRO A 516 23.57 4.07 8.55
C PRO A 516 23.48 3.20 7.30
N THR A 517 22.52 3.53 6.44
CA THR A 517 22.28 2.82 5.19
C THR A 517 22.03 3.79 4.04
N ARG A 518 22.27 3.32 2.81
CA ARG A 518 22.03 4.11 1.58
C ARG A 518 21.28 3.30 0.57
N ILE A 519 20.36 3.95 -0.14
CA ILE A 519 19.66 3.39 -1.28
C ILE A 519 19.77 4.36 -2.44
N THR A 520 20.47 3.96 -3.49
CA THR A 520 20.60 4.75 -4.71
C THR A 520 19.97 3.99 -5.87
N GLY A 521 19.40 4.72 -6.83
CA GLY A 521 18.82 4.03 -7.96
C GLY A 521 18.30 4.90 -9.07
N LEU A 522 17.80 4.20 -10.07
CA LEU A 522 17.16 4.76 -11.25
C LEU A 522 15.76 4.17 -11.38
N GLU A 523 14.81 5.00 -11.73
CA GLU A 523 13.46 4.59 -12.04
C GLU A 523 13.07 5.12 -13.41
N LEU A 524 12.50 4.22 -14.23
CA LEU A 524 11.95 4.53 -15.54
C LEU A 524 10.48 4.15 -15.52
N THR A 525 9.58 5.10 -15.83
CA THR A 525 8.16 4.83 -15.96
C THR A 525 7.64 5.39 -17.27
N GLY A 526 6.61 4.77 -17.82
CA GLY A 526 5.98 5.25 -19.01
C GLY A 526 4.55 4.75 -19.16
N GLY A 527 3.74 5.54 -19.84
CA GLY A 527 2.40 5.16 -20.23
C GLY A 527 2.09 5.67 -21.61
N ALA A 528 1.36 4.87 -22.38
CA ALA A 528 0.98 5.26 -23.74
C ALA A 528 -0.40 4.74 -24.09
N ARG A 529 -1.10 5.49 -24.96
CA ARG A 529 -2.35 5.12 -25.62
C ARG A 529 -2.26 5.45 -27.09
N SER A 530 -2.72 4.53 -27.92
CA SER A 530 -2.79 4.69 -29.38
C SER A 530 -3.95 3.90 -29.97
N TYR A 531 -4.25 4.14 -31.23
CA TYR A 531 -5.22 3.38 -31.99
C TYR A 531 -4.54 2.69 -33.19
N ILE A 532 -4.72 1.40 -33.31
CA ILE A 532 -4.29 0.60 -34.47
C ILE A 532 -5.55 0.20 -35.25
N GLY A 533 -5.88 0.98 -36.26
CA GLY A 533 -7.18 0.88 -36.89
C GLY A 533 -8.31 1.16 -35.89
N PRO A 534 -9.27 0.23 -35.72
CA PRO A 534 -10.36 0.39 -34.74
C PRO A 534 -10.01 -0.07 -33.32
N VAL A 535 -8.80 -0.62 -33.12
CA VAL A 535 -8.35 -1.19 -31.86
C VAL A 535 -7.67 -0.10 -31.02
N LYS A 536 -8.20 0.19 -29.84
CA LYS A 536 -7.53 1.04 -28.83
C LYS A 536 -6.50 0.20 -28.10
N VAL A 537 -5.25 0.63 -28.10
CA VAL A 537 -4.14 -0.01 -27.36
C VAL A 537 -3.66 0.94 -26.28
N GLU A 538 -3.55 0.44 -25.07
CA GLU A 538 -3.04 1.18 -23.92
C GLU A 538 -2.02 0.35 -23.17
N GLY A 539 -0.98 1.00 -22.67
CA GLY A 539 0.04 0.32 -21.89
C GLY A 539 0.68 1.21 -20.86
N MET A 540 1.24 0.59 -19.84
CA MET A 540 2.14 1.19 -18.87
C MET A 540 3.33 0.27 -18.63
N LEU A 541 4.46 0.87 -18.33
CA LEU A 541 5.67 0.15 -17.93
C LEU A 541 6.37 0.89 -16.80
N GLY A 542 7.07 0.14 -15.97
CA GLY A 542 7.90 0.67 -14.91
C GLY A 542 9.08 -0.25 -14.68
N TYR A 543 10.25 0.33 -14.51
CA TYR A 543 11.45 -0.36 -14.11
C TYR A 543 12.17 0.43 -13.05
N THR A 544 12.55 -0.23 -11.96
CA THR A 544 13.30 0.36 -10.86
C THR A 544 14.55 -0.48 -10.61
N TYR A 545 15.69 0.16 -10.69
CA TYR A 545 16.95 -0.33 -10.16
C TYR A 545 17.20 0.39 -8.82
N ALA A 546 17.38 -0.35 -7.73
CA ALA A 546 17.69 0.19 -6.42
C ALA A 546 18.84 -0.61 -5.83
N LEU A 547 19.88 0.06 -5.38
CA LEU A 547 21.03 -0.52 -4.69
C LEU A 547 20.99 -0.15 -3.22
N PRO A 548 20.39 -0.99 -2.36
CA PRO A 548 20.30 -0.77 -0.92
C PRO A 548 21.53 -1.37 -0.23
N ILE A 549 22.36 -0.55 0.43
CA ILE A 549 23.59 -1.00 1.09
C ILE A 549 23.69 -0.50 2.54
N ALA A 550 24.31 -1.30 3.39
CA ALA A 550 24.82 -0.88 4.68
C ALA A 550 26.11 -0.05 4.50
N LEU A 551 26.22 1.10 5.16
CA LEU A 551 27.38 2.00 5.04
C LEU A 551 28.46 1.65 6.07
N ASP A 552 28.10 1.00 7.16
CA ASP A 552 29.03 0.49 8.19
C ASP A 552 28.71 -1.00 8.47
N PRO A 553 29.03 -1.92 7.56
CA PRO A 553 28.64 -3.32 7.69
C PRO A 553 29.36 -4.06 8.83
N ALA A 554 30.55 -3.61 9.23
CA ALA A 554 31.33 -4.18 10.34
C ALA A 554 30.99 -3.54 11.69
N GLY A 555 30.26 -2.42 11.70
CA GLY A 555 29.82 -1.72 12.91
C GLY A 555 28.93 -2.60 13.79
N VAL A 556 29.29 -2.72 15.09
CA VAL A 556 28.50 -3.50 16.04
C VAL A 556 27.22 -2.73 16.39
N TYR A 557 26.07 -3.31 16.11
CA TYR A 557 24.77 -2.68 16.41
C TYR A 557 24.01 -3.34 17.56
N ALA A 558 24.40 -4.56 17.95
CA ALA A 558 23.81 -5.30 19.08
C ALA A 558 24.78 -6.33 19.62
N THR A 559 24.43 -6.90 20.76
CA THR A 559 25.10 -8.07 21.34
C THR A 559 24.02 -9.12 21.60
N ASP A 560 24.27 -10.36 21.20
CA ASP A 560 23.33 -11.47 21.42
C ASP A 560 23.36 -11.96 22.89
N ALA A 561 22.52 -12.94 23.19
CA ALA A 561 22.41 -13.50 24.53
C ALA A 561 23.64 -14.24 25.01
N ASP A 562 24.56 -14.65 24.13
CA ASP A 562 25.84 -15.27 24.46
C ASP A 562 26.97 -14.25 24.63
N GLY A 563 26.68 -12.95 24.45
CA GLY A 563 27.68 -11.86 24.50
C GLY A 563 28.45 -11.68 23.19
N GLN A 564 27.99 -12.29 22.08
CA GLN A 564 28.60 -12.12 20.77
C GLN A 564 28.20 -10.79 20.15
N ALA A 565 29.15 -10.03 19.68
CA ALA A 565 28.89 -8.78 18.95
C ALA A 565 28.32 -9.07 17.58
N LEU A 566 27.18 -8.41 17.26
CA LEU A 566 26.48 -8.54 16.00
C LEU A 566 26.68 -7.30 15.14
N SER A 567 27.12 -7.53 13.91
CA SER A 567 27.24 -6.52 12.85
C SER A 567 26.37 -6.91 11.65
N TYR A 568 26.21 -5.98 10.71
CA TYR A 568 25.48 -6.30 9.48
C TYR A 568 26.21 -7.40 8.69
N GLU A 569 27.54 -7.35 8.64
CA GLU A 569 28.40 -8.35 8.01
C GLU A 569 28.25 -9.73 8.66
N SER A 570 28.33 -9.82 9.99
CA SER A 570 28.29 -11.11 10.71
C SER A 570 26.92 -11.79 10.66
N THR A 571 25.86 -11.03 10.44
CA THR A 571 24.47 -11.55 10.40
C THR A 571 23.91 -11.72 8.98
N SER A 572 24.65 -11.34 7.95
CA SER A 572 24.26 -11.46 6.54
C SER A 572 24.64 -12.79 5.94
N LEU A 573 23.74 -13.40 5.17
CA LEU A 573 24.06 -14.61 4.40
C LEU A 573 25.09 -14.34 3.30
N ASP A 574 24.99 -13.19 2.64
CA ASP A 574 25.97 -12.72 1.64
C ASP A 574 26.42 -11.29 1.99
N PRO A 575 27.53 -11.16 2.74
CA PRO A 575 28.09 -9.87 3.10
C PRO A 575 28.92 -9.22 1.98
N SER A 576 29.20 -9.92 0.89
CA SER A 576 30.20 -9.52 -0.13
C SER A 576 29.91 -8.18 -0.81
N GLN A 577 28.65 -7.77 -0.90
CA GLN A 577 28.23 -6.53 -1.53
C GLN A 577 27.58 -5.53 -0.55
N ASN A 578 27.57 -5.83 0.74
CA ASN A 578 26.91 -5.05 1.79
C ASN A 578 25.41 -4.77 1.50
N LEU A 579 24.76 -5.60 0.68
CA LEU A 579 23.34 -5.44 0.34
C LEU A 579 22.48 -5.62 1.59
N LEU A 580 21.50 -4.74 1.74
CA LEU A 580 20.51 -4.85 2.81
C LEU A 580 19.70 -6.13 2.64
N LYS A 581 19.38 -6.77 3.77
CA LYS A 581 18.61 -8.01 3.81
C LYS A 581 17.18 -7.80 3.35
N TYR A 582 16.58 -8.83 2.74
CA TYR A 582 15.18 -8.83 2.30
C TYR A 582 14.82 -7.72 1.31
N ARG A 583 15.73 -7.40 0.38
CA ARG A 583 15.55 -6.37 -0.65
C ARG A 583 15.66 -6.94 -2.06
N TYR A 584 14.95 -6.31 -2.97
CA TYR A 584 15.08 -6.56 -4.41
C TYR A 584 15.87 -5.43 -5.06
N VAL A 585 16.85 -5.78 -5.88
CA VAL A 585 17.68 -4.79 -6.62
C VAL A 585 16.96 -4.33 -7.89
N HIS A 586 16.28 -5.25 -8.58
CA HIS A 586 15.54 -4.97 -9.81
C HIS A 586 14.05 -5.26 -9.61
N ASN A 587 13.21 -4.32 -10.01
CA ASN A 587 11.77 -4.47 -10.07
C ASN A 587 11.27 -3.97 -11.42
N ALA A 588 10.54 -4.80 -12.17
CA ALA A 588 9.96 -4.43 -13.44
C ALA A 588 8.47 -4.76 -13.49
N LYS A 589 7.67 -3.89 -14.09
CA LYS A 589 6.23 -4.04 -14.25
C LYS A 589 5.80 -3.55 -15.61
N ALA A 590 4.89 -4.25 -16.21
CA ALA A 590 4.24 -3.82 -17.44
C ALA A 590 2.77 -4.24 -17.43
N ASP A 591 1.95 -3.43 -18.05
CA ASP A 591 0.55 -3.74 -18.31
C ASP A 591 0.20 -3.23 -19.69
N ILE A 592 -0.33 -4.09 -20.55
CA ILE A 592 -0.78 -3.75 -21.89
C ILE A 592 -2.17 -4.30 -22.13
N GLN A 593 -2.99 -3.53 -22.83
CA GLN A 593 -4.31 -3.99 -23.25
C GLN A 593 -4.71 -3.47 -24.61
N ALA A 594 -5.57 -4.25 -25.27
CA ALA A 594 -6.19 -3.93 -26.54
C ALA A 594 -7.69 -4.03 -26.42
N SER A 595 -8.42 -2.97 -26.83
CA SER A 595 -9.88 -2.89 -26.73
C SER A 595 -10.52 -2.72 -28.11
N TRP A 596 -11.53 -3.53 -28.40
CA TRP A 596 -12.27 -3.49 -29.65
C TRP A 596 -13.70 -4.02 -29.50
N LYS A 597 -14.68 -3.24 -29.95
CA LYS A 597 -16.12 -3.63 -29.97
C LYS A 597 -16.60 -4.26 -28.65
N GLY A 598 -16.23 -3.66 -27.50
CA GLY A 598 -16.64 -4.13 -26.17
C GLY A 598 -15.87 -5.35 -25.67
N TRP A 599 -14.85 -5.84 -26.36
CA TRP A 599 -13.85 -6.76 -25.85
C TRP A 599 -12.61 -6.00 -25.43
N THR A 600 -11.99 -6.42 -24.34
CA THR A 600 -10.67 -5.96 -23.90
C THR A 600 -9.84 -7.18 -23.53
N LEU A 601 -8.72 -7.36 -24.22
CA LEU A 601 -7.70 -8.35 -23.89
C LEU A 601 -6.52 -7.63 -23.25
N GLY A 602 -6.06 -8.08 -22.11
CA GLY A 602 -4.95 -7.48 -21.39
C GLY A 602 -3.96 -8.51 -20.86
N SER A 603 -2.72 -8.06 -20.68
CA SER A 603 -1.66 -8.83 -20.05
C SER A 603 -0.88 -7.95 -19.09
N SER A 604 -0.46 -8.50 -17.97
CA SER A 604 0.38 -7.83 -16.98
C SER A 604 1.59 -8.69 -16.64
N LEU A 605 2.72 -8.04 -16.52
CA LEU A 605 4.00 -8.66 -16.13
C LEU A 605 4.49 -7.99 -14.85
N ARG A 606 4.96 -8.80 -13.89
CA ARG A 606 5.67 -8.36 -12.69
C ARG A 606 6.93 -9.19 -12.53
N TYR A 607 8.03 -8.53 -12.33
CA TYR A 607 9.32 -9.16 -12.08
C TYR A 607 10.01 -8.51 -10.88
N ASN A 608 10.49 -9.32 -9.94
CA ASN A 608 11.41 -8.93 -8.89
C ASN A 608 12.68 -9.77 -9.03
N SER A 609 13.84 -9.16 -8.87
CA SER A 609 15.11 -9.90 -8.85
C SER A 609 15.14 -10.88 -7.66
N PHE A 610 16.05 -11.82 -7.71
CA PHE A 610 16.33 -12.66 -6.55
C PHE A 610 16.74 -11.80 -5.35
N MET A 611 16.24 -12.15 -4.18
CA MET A 611 16.60 -11.55 -2.89
C MET A 611 17.96 -12.09 -2.45
N ALA A 612 19.03 -11.40 -2.84
CA ALA A 612 20.40 -11.91 -2.67
C ALA A 612 20.77 -12.12 -1.20
N ASN A 613 20.44 -11.16 -0.33
CA ASN A 613 20.79 -11.20 1.08
C ASN A 613 19.59 -11.39 2.02
N ILE A 614 19.76 -12.27 3.00
CA ILE A 614 18.84 -12.54 4.13
C ILE A 614 19.67 -12.74 5.41
N ASP A 615 19.04 -12.97 6.56
CA ASP A 615 19.75 -13.36 7.77
C ASP A 615 20.44 -14.72 7.57
N ALA A 616 21.74 -14.76 7.90
CA ALA A 616 22.61 -15.95 7.75
C ALA A 616 22.06 -17.15 8.53
N ILE A 617 21.40 -16.90 9.65
CA ILE A 617 20.89 -17.92 10.55
C ILE A 617 19.85 -18.85 9.91
N PHE A 618 19.16 -18.43 8.86
CA PHE A 618 18.25 -19.30 8.10
C PHE A 618 18.92 -20.46 7.38
N THR A 619 20.25 -20.39 7.24
CA THR A 619 21.07 -21.47 6.66
C THR A 619 21.95 -22.15 7.73
N ASP A 620 21.87 -21.74 9.00
CA ASP A 620 22.52 -22.42 10.11
C ASP A 620 21.98 -23.83 10.27
N PRO A 621 22.84 -24.87 10.41
CA PRO A 621 22.40 -26.26 10.51
C PRO A 621 21.44 -26.53 11.68
N LEU A 622 21.56 -25.84 12.80
CA LEU A 622 20.67 -25.99 13.96
C LEU A 622 19.28 -25.40 13.66
N ILE A 623 19.24 -24.25 13.04
CA ILE A 623 17.98 -23.57 12.68
C ILE A 623 17.32 -24.24 11.48
N ALA A 624 18.08 -24.78 10.55
CA ALA A 624 17.57 -25.53 9.40
C ALA A 624 16.75 -26.79 9.79
N ILE A 625 16.93 -27.31 11.00
CA ILE A 625 16.09 -28.38 11.54
C ILE A 625 14.66 -27.89 11.79
N PHE A 626 14.47 -26.62 12.12
CA PHE A 626 13.19 -26.04 12.52
C PHE A 626 12.51 -25.20 11.42
N VAL A 627 13.31 -24.75 10.44
CA VAL A 627 12.83 -24.07 9.23
C VAL A 627 13.47 -24.77 8.03
N PRO A 628 13.10 -26.05 7.78
CA PRO A 628 13.79 -26.86 6.79
C PRO A 628 13.53 -26.38 5.37
N GLY A 629 14.50 -26.65 4.49
CA GLY A 629 14.38 -26.38 3.05
C GLY A 629 14.57 -24.94 2.62
N VAL A 630 14.96 -23.99 3.48
CA VAL A 630 15.24 -22.61 3.06
C VAL A 630 16.42 -22.56 2.10
N ALA A 631 17.51 -23.25 2.38
CA ALA A 631 18.68 -23.32 1.49
C ALA A 631 18.31 -23.93 0.14
N ASP A 632 17.55 -25.03 0.14
CA ASP A 632 17.07 -25.71 -1.07
C ASP A 632 16.16 -24.80 -1.90
N SER A 633 15.23 -24.07 -1.26
CA SER A 633 14.34 -23.13 -1.94
C SER A 633 15.14 -22.01 -2.60
N ARG A 634 16.14 -21.44 -1.92
CA ARG A 634 16.98 -20.39 -2.47
C ARG A 634 17.83 -20.88 -3.63
N TYR A 635 18.34 -22.12 -3.57
CA TYR A 635 19.06 -22.72 -4.67
C TYR A 635 18.18 -22.94 -5.91
N GLN A 636 16.94 -23.39 -5.73
CA GLN A 636 16.01 -23.68 -6.83
C GLN A 636 15.31 -22.43 -7.39
N LEU A 637 15.07 -21.41 -6.56
CA LEU A 637 14.31 -20.20 -6.92
C LEU A 637 15.21 -18.95 -7.03
N ASN A 638 16.45 -19.10 -7.50
CA ASN A 638 17.48 -18.04 -7.53
C ASN A 638 17.41 -17.08 -8.74
N GLN A 639 16.42 -17.21 -9.62
CA GLN A 639 16.29 -16.41 -10.84
C GLN A 639 15.35 -15.20 -10.69
N GLY A 640 14.88 -14.94 -9.47
CA GLY A 640 13.84 -13.94 -9.20
C GLY A 640 12.45 -14.40 -9.59
N ASP A 641 11.47 -13.55 -9.28
CA ASP A 641 10.04 -13.85 -9.38
C ASP A 641 9.44 -13.18 -10.60
N LEU A 642 9.06 -13.97 -11.59
CA LEU A 642 8.37 -13.50 -12.80
C LEU A 642 6.94 -13.99 -12.81
N PHE A 643 5.97 -13.07 -12.75
CA PHE A 643 4.55 -13.35 -12.87
C PHE A 643 3.99 -12.75 -14.16
N LEU A 644 3.23 -13.53 -14.89
CA LEU A 644 2.52 -13.13 -16.09
C LEU A 644 1.02 -13.42 -15.91
N ASP A 645 0.22 -12.38 -16.00
CA ASP A 645 -1.23 -12.46 -15.85
C ASP A 645 -1.90 -12.12 -17.18
N PHE A 646 -3.04 -12.76 -17.47
CA PHE A 646 -3.90 -12.45 -18.61
C PHE A 646 -5.30 -12.13 -18.14
N ARG A 647 -5.99 -11.24 -18.87
CA ARG A 647 -7.38 -10.91 -18.65
C ARG A 647 -8.14 -10.74 -19.94
N LEU A 648 -9.40 -11.12 -19.91
CA LEU A 648 -10.35 -10.95 -21.01
C LEU A 648 -11.64 -10.35 -20.44
N ASN A 649 -12.00 -9.16 -20.90
CA ASN A 649 -13.23 -8.50 -20.48
C ASN A 649 -14.17 -8.37 -21.66
N LYS A 650 -15.46 -8.59 -21.42
CA LYS A 650 -16.54 -8.40 -22.39
C LYS A 650 -17.63 -7.51 -21.82
N ARG A 651 -17.85 -6.38 -22.44
CA ARG A 651 -19.04 -5.57 -22.19
C ARG A 651 -20.23 -6.28 -22.83
N LEU A 652 -21.11 -6.86 -22.01
CA LEU A 652 -22.30 -7.59 -22.46
C LEU A 652 -23.41 -6.63 -22.86
N THR A 653 -23.60 -5.58 -22.05
CA THR A 653 -24.49 -4.44 -22.29
C THR A 653 -23.79 -3.15 -21.85
N GLU A 654 -24.44 -2.01 -21.92
CA GLU A 654 -23.92 -0.75 -21.39
C GLU A 654 -23.67 -0.81 -19.88
N ARG A 655 -24.39 -1.68 -19.17
CA ARG A 655 -24.35 -1.80 -17.70
C ARG A 655 -23.65 -3.05 -17.18
N PHE A 656 -23.51 -4.09 -17.97
CA PHE A 656 -22.94 -5.37 -17.55
C PHE A 656 -21.61 -5.65 -18.22
N VAL A 657 -20.60 -5.97 -17.42
CA VAL A 657 -19.27 -6.41 -17.87
C VAL A 657 -18.94 -7.76 -17.25
N LEU A 658 -18.58 -8.72 -18.09
CA LEU A 658 -18.03 -10.01 -17.70
C LEU A 658 -16.51 -9.94 -17.85
N GLN A 659 -15.80 -10.40 -16.82
CA GLN A 659 -14.34 -10.38 -16.76
C GLN A 659 -13.84 -11.76 -16.40
N ALA A 660 -12.86 -12.25 -17.13
CA ALA A 660 -12.14 -13.49 -16.86
C ALA A 660 -10.65 -13.22 -16.77
N GLY A 661 -9.96 -13.89 -15.86
CA GLY A 661 -8.53 -13.69 -15.67
C GLY A 661 -7.79 -14.99 -15.35
N VAL A 662 -6.50 -14.99 -15.64
CA VAL A 662 -5.55 -16.00 -15.19
C VAL A 662 -4.37 -15.28 -14.59
N ILE A 663 -4.20 -15.41 -13.27
CA ILE A 663 -3.11 -14.82 -12.51
C ILE A 663 -2.01 -15.88 -12.37
N ASN A 664 -0.75 -15.47 -12.44
CA ASN A 664 0.41 -16.38 -12.46
C ASN A 664 0.23 -17.48 -13.53
N SER A 665 -0.07 -17.09 -14.78
CA SER A 665 -0.39 -18.01 -15.88
C SER A 665 0.69 -19.07 -16.14
N LEU A 666 1.95 -18.75 -15.83
CA LEU A 666 3.08 -19.68 -15.92
C LEU A 666 3.12 -20.70 -14.77
N ASN A 667 2.23 -20.58 -13.79
CA ASN A 667 2.20 -21.36 -12.54
C ASN A 667 3.60 -21.44 -11.91
N ARG A 668 4.29 -20.30 -11.84
CA ARG A 668 5.65 -20.20 -11.35
C ARG A 668 5.65 -20.21 -9.82
N LEU A 669 6.54 -21.02 -9.26
CA LEU A 669 6.86 -20.94 -7.84
C LEU A 669 7.77 -19.74 -7.59
N ALA A 670 7.47 -18.99 -6.54
CA ALA A 670 8.24 -17.85 -6.08
C ALA A 670 8.27 -17.85 -4.56
N SER A 671 9.32 -17.31 -3.98
CA SER A 671 9.49 -17.21 -2.53
C SER A 671 9.70 -15.74 -2.15
N PRO A 672 8.62 -15.01 -1.79
CA PRO A 672 8.71 -13.58 -1.46
C PRO A 672 9.53 -13.30 -0.20
N ARG A 673 9.76 -14.32 0.63
CA ARG A 673 10.66 -14.32 1.78
C ARG A 673 11.02 -15.77 2.16
N PRO A 674 12.02 -15.97 3.05
CA PRO A 674 12.33 -17.30 3.56
C PRO A 674 11.09 -17.98 4.15
N ALA A 675 10.99 -19.29 3.93
CA ALA A 675 9.94 -20.18 4.42
C ALA A 675 8.50 -19.81 4.02
N LEU A 676 8.30 -19.14 2.88
CA LEU A 676 7.00 -18.86 2.30
C LEU A 676 7.02 -19.03 0.80
N LEU A 677 6.05 -19.74 0.24
CA LEU A 677 5.78 -19.76 -1.19
C LEU A 677 4.61 -18.86 -1.55
N ALA A 678 4.75 -18.17 -2.68
CA ALA A 678 3.70 -17.35 -3.25
C ALA A 678 2.54 -18.22 -3.78
N GLU A 679 1.42 -17.54 -3.99
CA GLU A 679 0.17 -18.11 -4.51
C GLU A 679 0.39 -18.81 -5.88
N PRO A 680 -0.16 -20.02 -6.06
CA PRO A 680 -0.11 -20.73 -7.36
C PRO A 680 -0.96 -19.99 -8.40
N ARG A 681 -1.01 -20.53 -9.63
CA ARG A 681 -1.90 -20.00 -10.66
C ARG A 681 -3.35 -19.98 -10.15
N THR A 682 -4.05 -18.87 -10.41
CA THR A 682 -5.48 -18.75 -10.14
C THR A 682 -6.24 -18.37 -11.40
N VAL A 683 -7.47 -18.86 -11.50
CA VAL A 683 -8.42 -18.51 -12.56
C VAL A 683 -9.54 -17.73 -11.95
N SER A 684 -9.83 -16.54 -12.47
CA SER A 684 -10.86 -15.64 -11.94
C SER A 684 -12.00 -15.41 -12.92
N LEU A 685 -13.19 -15.23 -12.37
CA LEU A 685 -14.38 -14.78 -13.09
C LEU A 685 -15.10 -13.72 -12.27
N GLN A 686 -15.44 -12.61 -12.89
CA GLN A 686 -16.19 -11.51 -12.26
C GLN A 686 -17.30 -11.03 -13.16
N LEU A 687 -18.48 -10.82 -12.58
CA LEU A 687 -19.60 -10.12 -13.22
C LEU A 687 -19.80 -8.79 -12.49
N SER A 688 -19.81 -7.69 -13.25
CA SER A 688 -20.02 -6.35 -12.74
C SER A 688 -21.21 -5.69 -13.39
N TYR A 689 -22.03 -5.02 -12.57
CA TYR A 689 -23.09 -4.11 -12.99
C TYR A 689 -22.69 -2.69 -12.61
N ALA A 690 -22.83 -1.74 -13.51
CA ALA A 690 -22.61 -0.32 -13.24
C ALA A 690 -23.77 0.51 -13.84
N LEU A 691 -24.26 1.46 -13.06
CA LEU A 691 -25.09 2.58 -13.46
C LEU A 691 -24.30 3.85 -13.16
N ASN A 692 -23.93 4.57 -14.21
CA ASN A 692 -23.15 5.82 -14.12
C ASN A 692 -24.02 7.00 -14.47
#